data_7454b4050113d3002852dd9b6a187a6e
#
_entry.id   7454b4050113d3002852dd9b6a187a6e
#
_cell.length_a   1.000
_cell.length_b   1.000
_cell.length_c   1.000
_cell.angle_alpha   90.00
_cell.angle_beta   90.00
_cell.angle_gamma   90.00
#
_symmetry.space_group_name_H-M   'P 1'
#
loop_
_entity.id
_entity.type
_entity.pdbx_description
1 polymer ?
#
loop_
_entity_poly.entity_id
_entity_poly.type
_entity_poly.pdbx_seq_one_letter_code
_entity_poly.pdbx_strand_id
1 'polypeptide(L)'
;MRQLYYTFRTLLRGRGVNLTKIISLTLGLLVGILLFARVAFELSFDGHYKEVDRLCVINAVYYVGGEKGEAHQVVLAPVPGAIAEGVPDEIESSTVVRIRYGDNTLFYNNVRQCPKMILSDSLFFKTMGIDIISGDPRELVNPETMFVSRSFARRIFGDESPIGKTLLYNRTLPMTIKGVYEDIPENSSLYHEVVISFSTIEKHHWECMGWECGDSFQGYIRLKNASDLDKVNSRIDPIIEKHLPFRPEEGFAIRYSLQPIRGVHASAPVIQKMVMIMSLLGLVILFIAAMNYVLISISSLARRAKAIGVHKCNGASERNIFSMFLWETGIIIMISLILVGVLVLNFREDIEYLASASIGALFTWETLWVPICVIVILFIVAGIIPGHLFSSIPVTHVFRNYTERKGGWKRTLLFLQFTGVTFVLGILCVVLLQYNRITTKPIGYNPEGVAFTYHNFADSESALDNLRRLPMVSDVSDSESSIISGYGGLAVTDENGIILFTTRLNACLYNYVPFMGIRIKEGRNLNGPDQALVNEEFVRQMRWTDGAVGKKYENFTIVGVMENFPVNSYYEEQDPVAFIGQQQINNCYHVRLKQPYEENLRSLNKSMEEMYPTEDIVFKSLSYSIEDQYQNVRRFRDAVMLAFVVILLISLMGLIGYISDEIQRRSKEIAIRKVNGAEVSHILNLLSKDIIWTASPAVLFGTAGAYFVGIQWLGQFAERISLQVYWFVLIAIVVLAMIFLSAVIKVWHIANENPVKSIKSE
;
A
#
# COMPACT_ATOMS: atom_id res chain seq x y z
N MET A 1 35.63 26.77 -14.19
CA MET A 1 36.63 25.91 -13.54
C MET A 1 37.22 26.46 -12.23
N ARG A 2 37.69 27.72 -12.14
CA ARG A 2 38.22 28.29 -10.88
C ARG A 2 37.22 28.29 -9.71
N GLN A 3 35.95 28.61 -9.94
CA GLN A 3 34.93 28.61 -8.88
C GLN A 3 34.65 27.19 -8.34
N LEU A 4 34.58 26.18 -9.21
CA LEU A 4 34.44 24.76 -8.83
C LEU A 4 35.58 24.26 -7.94
N TYR A 5 36.82 24.58 -8.29
CA TYR A 5 38.00 24.23 -7.50
C TYR A 5 38.00 24.87 -6.12
N TYR A 6 37.63 26.15 -6.02
CA TYR A 6 37.52 26.84 -4.74
C TYR A 6 36.38 26.27 -3.87
N THR A 7 35.25 25.95 -4.47
CA THR A 7 34.11 25.34 -3.78
C THR A 7 34.50 23.97 -3.22
N PHE A 8 35.15 23.12 -4.02
CA PHE A 8 35.62 21.80 -3.57
C PHE A 8 36.61 21.89 -2.40
N ARG A 9 37.58 22.82 -2.49
CA ARG A 9 38.56 23.07 -1.40
C ARG A 9 37.90 23.58 -0.13
N THR A 10 36.86 24.39 -0.25
CA THR A 10 36.08 24.90 0.88
C THR A 10 35.27 23.78 1.54
N LEU A 11 34.67 22.89 0.74
CA LEU A 11 33.96 21.71 1.22
C LEU A 11 34.87 20.77 2.05
N LEU A 12 36.10 20.54 1.58
CA LEU A 12 37.09 19.71 2.30
C LEU A 12 37.57 20.32 3.62
N ARG A 13 37.63 21.65 3.73
CA ARG A 13 38.05 22.33 4.96
C ARG A 13 36.97 22.34 6.03
N GLY A 14 35.68 22.30 5.64
CA GLY A 14 34.51 22.27 6.54
C GLY A 14 33.97 20.88 6.88
N ARG A 15 34.86 19.85 6.98
CA ARG A 15 34.49 18.42 7.02
C ARG A 15 33.27 18.07 7.88
N GLY A 16 33.23 18.47 9.16
CA GLY A 16 32.14 18.09 10.07
C GLY A 16 30.78 18.69 9.71
N VAL A 17 30.74 19.97 9.36
CA VAL A 17 29.49 20.69 9.03
C VAL A 17 28.95 20.21 7.67
N ASN A 18 29.82 19.98 6.70
CA ASN A 18 29.42 19.54 5.37
C ASN A 18 28.96 18.08 5.37
N LEU A 19 29.57 17.21 6.20
CA LEU A 19 29.14 15.84 6.37
C LEU A 19 27.69 15.78 6.93
N THR A 20 27.38 16.60 7.93
CA THR A 20 26.01 16.69 8.48
C THR A 20 25.00 17.15 7.42
N LYS A 21 25.36 18.13 6.57
CA LYS A 21 24.53 18.57 5.45
C LYS A 21 24.26 17.44 4.44
N ILE A 22 25.31 16.71 4.04
CA ILE A 22 25.23 15.60 3.09
C ILE A 22 24.36 14.49 3.66
N ILE A 23 24.61 14.03 4.89
CA ILE A 23 23.82 12.95 5.51
C ILE A 23 22.35 13.35 5.60
N SER A 24 22.06 14.56 6.10
CA SER A 24 20.71 15.06 6.24
C SER A 24 19.94 15.12 4.92
N LEU A 25 20.60 15.64 3.86
CA LEU A 25 19.99 15.67 2.53
C LEU A 25 19.87 14.29 1.90
N THR A 26 20.85 13.41 2.08
CA THR A 26 20.79 12.03 1.58
C THR A 26 19.60 11.30 2.17
N LEU A 27 19.43 11.34 3.49
CA LEU A 27 18.29 10.68 4.17
C LEU A 27 16.94 11.30 3.76
N GLY A 28 16.87 12.64 3.70
CA GLY A 28 15.65 13.33 3.30
C GLY A 28 15.27 13.10 1.84
N LEU A 29 16.26 13.10 0.93
CA LEU A 29 16.05 12.80 -0.48
C LEU A 29 15.67 11.34 -0.70
N LEU A 30 16.35 10.39 -0.04
CA LEU A 30 16.04 8.97 -0.15
C LEU A 30 14.54 8.71 0.14
N VAL A 31 14.10 9.06 1.34
CA VAL A 31 12.72 8.78 1.75
C VAL A 31 11.72 9.68 1.01
N GLY A 32 12.03 10.95 0.79
CA GLY A 32 11.15 11.87 0.07
C GLY A 32 10.93 11.47 -1.39
N ILE A 33 12.00 11.10 -2.11
CA ILE A 33 11.89 10.64 -3.51
C ILE A 33 11.10 9.34 -3.58
N LEU A 34 11.35 8.37 -2.69
CA LEU A 34 10.64 7.08 -2.68
C LEU A 34 9.15 7.26 -2.37
N LEU A 35 8.79 8.10 -1.41
CA LEU A 35 7.37 8.39 -1.11
C LEU A 35 6.67 9.05 -2.30
N PHE A 36 7.28 10.06 -2.93
CA PHE A 36 6.67 10.70 -4.10
C PHE A 36 6.68 9.82 -5.35
N ALA A 37 7.70 8.96 -5.53
CA ALA A 37 7.70 7.96 -6.60
C ALA A 37 6.55 6.96 -6.40
N ARG A 38 6.29 6.52 -5.14
CA ARG A 38 5.15 5.67 -4.84
C ARG A 38 3.81 6.37 -5.10
N VAL A 39 3.68 7.63 -4.71
CA VAL A 39 2.49 8.44 -5.04
C VAL A 39 2.28 8.53 -6.55
N ALA A 40 3.34 8.81 -7.31
CA ALA A 40 3.26 8.88 -8.77
C ALA A 40 2.88 7.54 -9.39
N PHE A 41 3.41 6.44 -8.87
CA PHE A 41 3.07 5.08 -9.26
C PHE A 41 1.58 4.80 -9.06
N GLU A 42 0.99 5.13 -7.90
CA GLU A 42 -0.44 4.95 -7.62
C GLU A 42 -1.34 5.81 -8.53
N LEU A 43 -0.91 7.04 -8.83
CA LEU A 43 -1.68 7.93 -9.69
C LEU A 43 -1.53 7.62 -11.19
N SER A 44 -0.53 6.80 -11.56
CA SER A 44 -0.28 6.40 -12.96
C SER A 44 -0.92 5.06 -13.34
N PHE A 45 -1.69 4.43 -12.43
CA PHE A 45 -2.37 3.17 -12.72
C PHE A 45 -3.19 3.24 -14.00
N ASP A 46 -3.11 2.16 -14.78
CA ASP A 46 -3.84 1.93 -16.02
C ASP A 46 -3.60 2.98 -17.13
N GLY A 47 -2.64 3.90 -16.93
CA GLY A 47 -2.31 4.93 -17.92
C GLY A 47 -1.54 4.44 -19.14
N HIS A 48 -1.01 3.22 -19.11
CA HIS A 48 -0.15 2.63 -20.15
C HIS A 48 -0.89 2.12 -21.39
N TYR A 49 -2.21 1.92 -21.30
CA TYR A 49 -3.00 1.44 -22.42
C TYR A 49 -3.06 2.45 -23.57
N LYS A 50 -2.96 1.98 -24.80
CA LYS A 50 -3.07 2.85 -25.96
C LYS A 50 -4.42 3.54 -26.01
N GLU A 51 -4.42 4.86 -26.25
CA GLU A 51 -5.63 5.69 -26.31
C GLU A 51 -6.56 5.44 -25.11
N VAL A 52 -5.95 5.42 -23.90
CA VAL A 52 -6.60 5.06 -22.63
C VAL A 52 -7.88 5.86 -22.35
N ASP A 53 -7.99 7.08 -22.87
CA ASP A 53 -9.17 7.93 -22.68
C ASP A 53 -10.43 7.38 -23.38
N ARG A 54 -10.28 6.42 -24.31
CA ARG A 54 -11.38 5.71 -24.98
C ARG A 54 -11.70 4.35 -24.36
N LEU A 55 -10.86 3.90 -23.43
CA LEU A 55 -11.02 2.61 -22.76
C LEU A 55 -11.83 2.79 -21.48
N CYS A 56 -12.91 2.03 -21.37
CA CYS A 56 -13.82 2.06 -20.23
C CYS A 56 -13.94 0.69 -19.59
N VAL A 57 -14.09 0.66 -18.27
CA VAL A 57 -14.52 -0.50 -17.49
C VAL A 57 -16.02 -0.40 -17.21
N ILE A 58 -16.69 -1.54 -17.16
CA ILE A 58 -18.10 -1.61 -16.80
C ILE A 58 -18.21 -1.73 -15.28
N ASN A 59 -18.97 -0.83 -14.66
CA ASN A 59 -19.35 -0.90 -13.26
C ASN A 59 -20.77 -1.44 -13.13
N ALA A 60 -20.98 -2.31 -12.14
CA ALA A 60 -22.29 -2.76 -11.71
C ALA A 60 -22.64 -2.12 -10.37
N VAL A 61 -23.86 -1.61 -10.24
CA VAL A 61 -24.43 -1.09 -8.99
C VAL A 61 -25.62 -1.96 -8.64
N TYR A 62 -25.53 -2.60 -7.49
CA TYR A 62 -26.60 -3.46 -6.97
C TYR A 62 -27.58 -2.65 -6.14
N TYR A 63 -28.85 -2.93 -6.34
CA TYR A 63 -29.94 -2.46 -5.49
C TYR A 63 -30.47 -3.66 -4.72
N VAL A 64 -30.35 -3.62 -3.41
CA VAL A 64 -30.76 -4.73 -2.51
C VAL A 64 -31.72 -4.16 -1.48
N GLY A 65 -32.90 -4.76 -1.33
CA GLY A 65 -33.94 -4.24 -0.45
C GLY A 65 -34.41 -2.82 -0.78
N GLY A 66 -34.24 -2.38 -2.04
CA GLY A 66 -34.51 -1.01 -2.50
C GLY A 66 -33.40 0.01 -2.22
N GLU A 67 -32.37 -0.36 -1.48
CA GLU A 67 -31.22 0.50 -1.21
C GLU A 67 -30.13 0.34 -2.28
N LYS A 68 -29.51 1.47 -2.65
CA LYS A 68 -28.42 1.51 -3.63
C LYS A 68 -27.11 1.14 -2.95
N GLY A 69 -26.47 0.06 -3.40
CA GLY A 69 -25.14 -0.34 -2.98
C GLY A 69 -23.98 0.45 -3.65
N GLU A 70 -22.76 0.06 -3.34
CA GLU A 70 -21.57 0.60 -3.97
C GLU A 70 -21.38 0.05 -5.41
N ALA A 71 -20.61 0.74 -6.22
CA ALA A 71 -20.26 0.31 -7.57
C ALA A 71 -19.14 -0.74 -7.52
N HIS A 72 -19.34 -1.87 -8.18
CA HIS A 72 -18.36 -2.94 -8.31
C HIS A 72 -17.97 -3.15 -9.77
N GLN A 73 -16.75 -3.61 -10.04
CA GLN A 73 -16.25 -3.87 -11.40
C GLN A 73 -16.48 -5.32 -11.84
N VAL A 74 -17.50 -5.97 -11.31
CA VAL A 74 -17.89 -7.33 -11.70
C VAL A 74 -19.19 -7.29 -12.48
N VAL A 75 -19.25 -8.11 -13.52
CA VAL A 75 -20.37 -8.16 -14.44
C VAL A 75 -20.69 -9.61 -14.82
N LEU A 76 -21.87 -9.85 -15.33
CA LEU A 76 -22.19 -11.11 -16.00
C LEU A 76 -21.44 -11.22 -17.33
N ALA A 77 -21.03 -12.42 -17.73
CA ALA A 77 -20.23 -12.66 -18.92
C ALA A 77 -20.82 -12.05 -20.22
N PRO A 78 -22.16 -12.09 -20.50
CA PRO A 78 -22.71 -11.56 -21.75
C PRO A 78 -22.84 -10.03 -21.79
N VAL A 79 -22.70 -9.31 -20.65
CA VAL A 79 -22.96 -7.85 -20.56
C VAL A 79 -22.09 -7.03 -21.53
N PRO A 80 -20.75 -7.21 -21.62
CA PRO A 80 -19.93 -6.40 -22.53
C PRO A 80 -20.34 -6.56 -24.00
N GLY A 81 -20.64 -7.78 -24.41
CA GLY A 81 -21.12 -8.10 -25.76
C GLY A 81 -22.47 -7.46 -26.07
N ALA A 82 -23.44 -7.59 -25.15
CA ALA A 82 -24.78 -7.04 -25.32
C ALA A 82 -24.76 -5.51 -25.45
N ILE A 83 -23.93 -4.82 -24.67
CA ILE A 83 -23.76 -3.36 -24.77
C ILE A 83 -23.14 -3.00 -26.13
N ALA A 84 -22.11 -3.73 -26.59
CA ALA A 84 -21.47 -3.45 -27.87
C ALA A 84 -22.39 -3.68 -29.06
N GLU A 85 -23.21 -4.71 -29.01
CA GLU A 85 -24.23 -4.99 -30.02
C GLU A 85 -25.37 -3.97 -30.05
N GLY A 86 -25.74 -3.46 -28.88
CA GLY A 86 -26.79 -2.46 -28.71
C GLY A 86 -26.41 -1.04 -29.16
N VAL A 87 -25.13 -0.72 -29.22
CA VAL A 87 -24.60 0.63 -29.54
C VAL A 87 -23.38 0.54 -30.48
N PRO A 88 -23.50 -0.11 -31.64
CA PRO A 88 -22.35 -0.40 -32.53
C PRO A 88 -21.74 0.84 -33.17
N ASP A 89 -22.47 1.95 -33.26
CA ASP A 89 -21.98 3.18 -33.87
C ASP A 89 -20.96 3.92 -32.99
N GLU A 90 -21.02 3.76 -31.67
CA GLU A 90 -20.17 4.44 -30.69
C GLU A 90 -19.06 3.53 -30.13
N ILE A 91 -19.24 2.21 -30.19
CA ILE A 91 -18.30 1.24 -29.64
C ILE A 91 -17.41 0.66 -30.77
N GLU A 92 -16.11 0.61 -30.51
CA GLU A 92 -15.13 0.01 -31.40
C GLU A 92 -14.98 -1.49 -31.14
N SER A 93 -14.89 -1.88 -29.88
CA SER A 93 -14.78 -3.29 -29.44
C SER A 93 -15.10 -3.41 -27.95
N SER A 94 -15.47 -4.62 -27.56
CA SER A 94 -15.67 -5.01 -26.16
C SER A 94 -14.98 -6.32 -25.87
N THR A 95 -14.67 -6.59 -24.60
CA THR A 95 -14.09 -7.86 -24.15
C THR A 95 -14.54 -8.20 -22.75
N VAL A 96 -14.58 -9.49 -22.46
CA VAL A 96 -14.84 -10.03 -21.13
C VAL A 96 -13.57 -10.67 -20.60
N VAL A 97 -13.30 -10.45 -19.32
CA VAL A 97 -12.12 -10.96 -18.64
C VAL A 97 -12.54 -11.71 -17.38
N ARG A 98 -11.96 -12.90 -17.21
CA ARG A 98 -12.06 -13.67 -15.97
C ARG A 98 -10.68 -13.70 -15.30
N ILE A 99 -10.56 -13.06 -14.15
CA ILE A 99 -9.35 -13.16 -13.35
C ILE A 99 -9.37 -14.49 -12.61
N ARG A 100 -8.32 -15.29 -12.78
CA ARG A 100 -8.17 -16.53 -12.01
C ARG A 100 -7.47 -16.24 -10.68
N TYR A 101 -8.24 -16.29 -9.63
CA TYR A 101 -7.72 -16.24 -8.27
C TYR A 101 -7.25 -17.64 -7.82
N GLY A 102 -6.25 -17.68 -6.96
CA GLY A 102 -5.73 -18.93 -6.42
C GLY A 102 -4.45 -19.43 -7.10
N ASP A 103 -4.10 -20.68 -6.81
CA ASP A 103 -2.84 -21.31 -7.24
C ASP A 103 -2.97 -21.98 -8.60
N ASN A 104 -3.32 -21.19 -9.59
CA ASN A 104 -3.28 -21.70 -10.97
C ASN A 104 -1.83 -21.78 -11.43
N THR A 105 -1.40 -22.96 -11.87
CA THR A 105 -0.01 -23.23 -12.22
C THR A 105 0.12 -23.70 -13.66
N LEU A 106 1.27 -23.39 -14.25
CA LEU A 106 1.69 -23.93 -15.53
C LEU A 106 2.96 -24.75 -15.34
N PHE A 107 3.02 -25.91 -15.97
CA PHE A 107 4.19 -26.79 -15.94
C PHE A 107 4.83 -26.89 -17.31
N TYR A 108 6.13 -26.66 -17.36
CA TYR A 108 6.96 -26.92 -18.53
C TYR A 108 8.15 -27.80 -18.13
N ASN A 109 8.32 -28.96 -18.77
CA ASN A 109 9.35 -29.94 -18.41
C ASN A 109 9.37 -30.28 -16.91
N ASN A 110 8.21 -30.47 -16.31
CA ASN A 110 7.99 -30.70 -14.87
C ASN A 110 8.42 -29.54 -13.94
N VAL A 111 8.79 -28.39 -14.48
CA VAL A 111 9.09 -27.19 -13.67
C VAL A 111 7.81 -26.38 -13.49
N ARG A 112 7.44 -26.19 -12.23
CA ARG A 112 6.26 -25.42 -11.80
C ARG A 112 6.47 -23.92 -12.02
N GLN A 113 5.50 -23.27 -12.65
CA GLN A 113 5.42 -21.82 -12.84
C GLN A 113 4.10 -21.31 -12.27
N CYS A 114 4.13 -20.17 -11.57
CA CYS A 114 2.95 -19.54 -10.97
C CYS A 114 2.72 -18.14 -11.56
N PRO A 115 2.42 -18.01 -12.88
CA PRO A 115 2.14 -16.69 -13.46
C PRO A 115 0.77 -16.19 -13.02
N LYS A 116 0.60 -14.87 -13.02
CA LYS A 116 -0.74 -14.29 -12.96
C LYS A 116 -1.45 -14.53 -14.28
N MET A 117 -2.61 -15.14 -14.22
CA MET A 117 -3.36 -15.55 -15.41
C MET A 117 -4.75 -14.93 -15.47
N ILE A 118 -5.18 -14.62 -16.67
CA ILE A 118 -6.56 -14.25 -16.98
C ILE A 118 -7.09 -15.12 -18.10
N LEU A 119 -8.41 -15.21 -18.19
CA LEU A 119 -9.07 -15.77 -19.37
C LEU A 119 -9.81 -14.65 -20.09
N SER A 120 -9.68 -14.60 -21.41
CA SER A 120 -10.34 -13.59 -22.21
C SER A 120 -10.58 -14.06 -23.65
N ASP A 121 -11.37 -13.29 -24.38
CA ASP A 121 -11.73 -13.54 -25.75
C ASP A 121 -10.69 -13.01 -26.77
N SER A 122 -10.92 -13.26 -28.05
CA SER A 122 -10.02 -12.83 -29.13
C SER A 122 -9.97 -11.32 -29.35
N LEU A 123 -10.92 -10.56 -28.81
CA LEU A 123 -10.96 -9.10 -28.90
C LEU A 123 -10.19 -8.40 -27.78
N PHE A 124 -9.69 -9.15 -26.80
CA PHE A 124 -9.00 -8.63 -25.63
C PHE A 124 -7.87 -7.67 -25.98
N PHE A 125 -6.91 -8.11 -26.77
CA PHE A 125 -5.73 -7.30 -27.12
C PHE A 125 -6.12 -6.02 -27.89
N LYS A 126 -7.11 -6.11 -28.78
CA LYS A 126 -7.64 -4.95 -29.51
C LYS A 126 -8.34 -3.99 -28.55
N THR A 127 -9.21 -4.50 -27.68
CA THR A 127 -10.00 -3.69 -26.75
C THR A 127 -9.10 -3.00 -25.72
N MET A 128 -8.14 -3.72 -25.15
CA MET A 128 -7.18 -3.15 -24.19
C MET A 128 -6.10 -2.29 -24.86
N GLY A 129 -5.87 -2.44 -26.16
CA GLY A 129 -4.81 -1.72 -26.87
C GLY A 129 -3.41 -2.21 -26.52
N ILE A 130 -3.27 -3.54 -26.33
CA ILE A 130 -2.00 -4.21 -26.02
C ILE A 130 -1.36 -4.69 -27.31
N ASP A 131 -0.06 -4.44 -27.48
CA ASP A 131 0.69 -4.88 -28.67
C ASP A 131 1.01 -6.37 -28.65
N ILE A 132 0.73 -7.03 -29.76
CA ILE A 132 1.12 -8.40 -30.01
C ILE A 132 2.47 -8.39 -30.75
N ILE A 133 3.44 -9.13 -30.21
CA ILE A 133 4.77 -9.27 -30.79
C ILE A 133 4.74 -10.33 -31.89
N SER A 134 4.05 -11.44 -31.64
CA SER A 134 3.93 -12.56 -32.57
C SER A 134 2.67 -13.38 -32.28
N GLY A 135 2.10 -13.98 -33.29
CA GLY A 135 0.84 -14.74 -33.23
C GLY A 135 -0.36 -13.96 -33.70
N ASP A 136 -1.52 -14.64 -33.85
CA ASP A 136 -2.79 -14.05 -34.25
C ASP A 136 -3.78 -14.14 -33.08
N PRO A 137 -4.30 -13.01 -32.53
CA PRO A 137 -5.22 -13.00 -31.38
C PRO A 137 -6.51 -13.78 -31.65
N ARG A 138 -6.89 -13.99 -32.93
CA ARG A 138 -8.04 -14.82 -33.30
C ARG A 138 -7.89 -16.28 -32.87
N GLU A 139 -6.68 -16.76 -32.64
CA GLU A 139 -6.43 -18.09 -32.08
C GLU A 139 -7.02 -18.30 -30.66
N LEU A 140 -7.32 -17.20 -29.91
CA LEU A 140 -8.04 -17.30 -28.65
C LEU A 140 -9.52 -17.70 -28.78
N VAL A 141 -10.08 -17.81 -29.99
CA VAL A 141 -11.39 -18.43 -30.18
C VAL A 141 -11.32 -19.94 -29.91
N ASN A 142 -10.16 -20.56 -30.14
CA ASN A 142 -9.97 -21.98 -29.92
C ASN A 142 -9.70 -22.26 -28.41
N PRO A 143 -10.37 -23.23 -27.79
CA PRO A 143 -10.09 -23.59 -26.39
C PRO A 143 -8.70 -24.17 -26.25
N GLU A 144 -8.18 -24.15 -25.00
CA GLU A 144 -6.85 -24.69 -24.66
C GLU A 144 -5.70 -23.98 -25.38
N THR A 145 -5.93 -22.73 -25.81
CA THR A 145 -4.90 -21.86 -26.36
C THR A 145 -4.57 -20.74 -25.39
N MET A 146 -3.35 -20.23 -25.47
CA MET A 146 -2.91 -19.13 -24.63
C MET A 146 -1.92 -18.20 -25.32
N PHE A 147 -1.89 -16.95 -24.86
CA PHE A 147 -0.87 -15.96 -25.15
C PHE A 147 -0.04 -15.70 -23.91
N VAL A 148 1.24 -15.47 -24.07
CA VAL A 148 2.17 -15.22 -22.96
C VAL A 148 2.87 -13.88 -23.14
N SER A 149 3.23 -13.23 -22.03
CA SER A 149 3.99 -11.99 -22.07
C SER A 149 5.43 -12.25 -22.52
N ARG A 150 6.11 -11.23 -23.03
CA ARG A 150 7.52 -11.31 -23.47
C ARG A 150 8.42 -11.79 -22.34
N SER A 151 8.29 -11.24 -21.15
CA SER A 151 9.11 -11.60 -20.01
C SER A 151 8.88 -13.04 -19.55
N PHE A 152 7.62 -13.50 -19.53
CA PHE A 152 7.29 -14.90 -19.23
C PHE A 152 7.89 -15.83 -20.27
N ALA A 153 7.71 -15.54 -21.56
CA ALA A 153 8.28 -16.34 -22.64
C ALA A 153 9.81 -16.47 -22.52
N ARG A 154 10.49 -15.34 -22.28
CA ARG A 154 11.95 -15.32 -22.11
C ARG A 154 12.44 -16.06 -20.85
N ARG A 155 11.67 -15.98 -19.76
CA ARG A 155 11.99 -16.69 -18.51
C ARG A 155 11.94 -18.22 -18.67
N ILE A 156 10.99 -18.72 -19.48
CA ILE A 156 10.77 -20.16 -19.64
C ILE A 156 11.58 -20.76 -20.80
N PHE A 157 11.65 -20.04 -21.93
CA PHE A 157 12.20 -20.57 -23.18
C PHE A 157 13.51 -19.91 -23.62
N GLY A 158 13.97 -18.87 -22.89
CA GLY A 158 15.15 -18.10 -23.29
C GLY A 158 14.93 -17.41 -24.64
N ASP A 159 15.79 -17.72 -25.60
CA ASP A 159 15.75 -17.15 -26.97
C ASP A 159 14.96 -18.04 -27.96
N GLU A 160 14.44 -19.21 -27.51
CA GLU A 160 13.65 -20.08 -28.37
C GLU A 160 12.22 -19.52 -28.57
N SER A 161 11.66 -19.76 -29.75
CA SER A 161 10.26 -19.40 -30.01
C SER A 161 9.31 -20.19 -29.10
N PRO A 162 8.43 -19.52 -28.35
CA PRO A 162 7.44 -20.21 -27.52
C PRO A 162 6.22 -20.69 -28.31
N ILE A 163 5.99 -20.18 -29.52
CA ILE A 163 4.78 -20.48 -30.32
C ILE A 163 4.76 -21.96 -30.69
N GLY A 164 3.61 -22.58 -30.45
CA GLY A 164 3.38 -24.01 -30.69
C GLY A 164 3.83 -24.92 -29.56
N LYS A 165 4.56 -24.39 -28.55
CA LYS A 165 4.91 -25.17 -27.35
C LYS A 165 3.69 -25.32 -26.45
N THR A 166 3.65 -26.43 -25.70
CA THR A 166 2.54 -26.77 -24.80
C THR A 166 3.03 -26.77 -23.36
N LEU A 167 2.27 -26.10 -22.47
CA LEU A 167 2.41 -26.17 -21.03
C LEU A 167 1.20 -26.91 -20.43
N LEU A 168 1.40 -27.58 -19.33
CA LEU A 168 0.31 -28.25 -18.62
C LEU A 168 -0.27 -27.31 -17.56
N TYR A 169 -1.53 -26.94 -17.71
CA TYR A 169 -2.27 -26.20 -16.67
C TYR A 169 -2.66 -27.16 -15.57
N ASN A 170 -2.28 -26.85 -14.33
CA ASN A 170 -2.48 -27.67 -13.12
C ASN A 170 -2.04 -29.14 -13.33
N ARG A 171 -0.94 -29.38 -14.06
CA ARG A 171 -0.35 -30.69 -14.42
C ARG A 171 -1.19 -31.57 -15.37
N THR A 172 -2.44 -31.24 -15.61
CA THR A 172 -3.38 -32.14 -16.32
C THR A 172 -3.78 -31.61 -17.71
N LEU A 173 -4.07 -30.33 -17.84
CA LEU A 173 -4.66 -29.79 -19.06
C LEU A 173 -3.60 -29.16 -19.98
N PRO A 174 -3.38 -29.70 -21.18
CA PRO A 174 -2.43 -29.12 -22.12
C PRO A 174 -2.94 -27.81 -22.71
N MET A 175 -2.16 -26.74 -22.58
CA MET A 175 -2.39 -25.44 -23.13
C MET A 175 -1.32 -25.08 -24.14
N THR A 176 -1.72 -24.73 -25.37
CA THR A 176 -0.79 -24.41 -26.46
C THR A 176 -0.57 -22.90 -26.58
N ILE A 177 0.68 -22.48 -26.60
CA ILE A 177 1.04 -21.07 -26.83
C ILE A 177 0.81 -20.72 -28.31
N LYS A 178 -0.02 -19.71 -28.57
CA LYS A 178 -0.36 -19.21 -29.89
C LYS A 178 0.21 -17.83 -30.20
N GLY A 179 0.69 -17.12 -29.19
CA GLY A 179 1.30 -15.83 -29.40
C GLY A 179 2.03 -15.26 -28.19
N VAL A 180 2.73 -14.18 -28.46
CA VAL A 180 3.48 -13.41 -27.46
C VAL A 180 3.04 -11.94 -27.55
N TYR A 181 2.80 -11.32 -26.40
CA TYR A 181 2.43 -9.91 -26.30
C TYR A 181 3.42 -9.13 -25.43
N GLU A 182 3.37 -7.80 -25.53
CA GLU A 182 4.20 -6.89 -24.73
C GLU A 182 3.86 -6.98 -23.23
N ASP A 183 4.87 -6.84 -22.39
CA ASP A 183 4.71 -6.93 -20.94
C ASP A 183 3.75 -5.86 -20.43
N ILE A 184 2.87 -6.25 -19.52
CA ILE A 184 2.00 -5.35 -18.78
C ILE A 184 2.78 -4.79 -17.59
N PRO A 185 2.83 -3.47 -17.38
CA PRO A 185 3.53 -2.88 -16.26
C PRO A 185 2.82 -3.15 -14.93
N GLU A 186 3.58 -3.12 -13.83
CA GLU A 186 3.06 -3.42 -12.49
C GLU A 186 1.97 -2.45 -12.01
N ASN A 187 1.92 -1.23 -12.55
CA ASN A 187 0.88 -0.23 -12.30
C ASN A 187 -0.37 -0.45 -13.17
N SER A 188 -0.78 -1.69 -13.31
CA SER A 188 -2.02 -2.08 -13.98
C SER A 188 -2.96 -2.79 -13.02
N SER A 189 -4.23 -2.40 -13.03
CA SER A 189 -5.30 -3.08 -12.30
C SER A 189 -5.53 -4.50 -12.82
N LEU A 190 -5.18 -4.74 -14.08
CA LEU A 190 -5.26 -6.04 -14.73
C LEU A 190 -3.85 -6.56 -15.10
N TYR A 191 -2.96 -6.64 -14.10
CA TYR A 191 -1.63 -7.20 -14.32
C TYR A 191 -1.70 -8.71 -14.53
N HIS A 192 -1.17 -9.18 -15.65
CA HIS A 192 -1.11 -10.60 -16.01
C HIS A 192 0.11 -10.91 -16.87
N GLU A 193 0.56 -12.16 -16.82
CA GLU A 193 1.65 -12.70 -17.65
C GLU A 193 1.14 -13.68 -18.72
N VAL A 194 -0.07 -14.22 -18.52
CA VAL A 194 -0.68 -15.22 -19.41
C VAL A 194 -2.17 -14.90 -19.63
N VAL A 195 -2.59 -14.95 -20.88
CA VAL A 195 -3.99 -14.84 -21.31
C VAL A 195 -4.40 -16.19 -21.87
N ILE A 196 -5.37 -16.85 -21.26
CA ILE A 196 -5.94 -18.13 -21.71
C ILE A 196 -7.23 -17.84 -22.48
N SER A 197 -7.53 -18.65 -23.47
CA SER A 197 -8.76 -18.56 -24.24
C SER A 197 -10.00 -18.71 -23.36
N PHE A 198 -10.95 -17.78 -23.51
CA PHE A 198 -12.24 -17.77 -22.82
C PHE A 198 -13.08 -19.02 -23.14
N SER A 199 -13.00 -19.54 -24.38
CA SER A 199 -13.69 -20.76 -24.82
C SER A 199 -13.25 -22.01 -24.02
N THR A 200 -12.13 -21.93 -23.29
CA THR A 200 -11.71 -23.02 -22.38
C THR A 200 -12.66 -23.15 -21.20
N ILE A 201 -13.24 -22.05 -20.70
CA ILE A 201 -14.25 -22.07 -19.63
C ILE A 201 -15.47 -22.86 -20.07
N GLU A 202 -15.93 -22.59 -21.28
CA GLU A 202 -17.12 -23.24 -21.87
C GLU A 202 -16.88 -24.73 -22.13
N LYS A 203 -15.73 -25.07 -22.76
CA LYS A 203 -15.35 -26.45 -23.08
C LYS A 203 -15.29 -27.34 -21.84
N HIS A 204 -14.74 -26.82 -20.73
CA HIS A 204 -14.53 -27.57 -19.49
C HIS A 204 -15.61 -27.30 -18.43
N HIS A 205 -16.65 -26.53 -18.76
CA HIS A 205 -17.73 -26.17 -17.85
C HIS A 205 -17.22 -25.62 -16.49
N TRP A 206 -16.16 -24.81 -16.53
CA TRP A 206 -15.56 -24.29 -15.29
C TRP A 206 -16.45 -23.30 -14.55
N GLU A 207 -17.23 -22.52 -15.31
CA GLU A 207 -18.14 -21.51 -14.76
C GLU A 207 -19.36 -21.33 -15.66
N CYS A 208 -20.44 -20.89 -15.07
CA CYS A 208 -21.64 -20.50 -15.80
C CYS A 208 -21.43 -19.14 -16.49
N MET A 209 -21.85 -18.96 -17.75
CA MET A 209 -21.62 -17.76 -18.55
C MET A 209 -22.90 -17.08 -19.06
N GLY A 210 -24.08 -17.48 -18.56
CA GLY A 210 -25.36 -16.93 -18.98
C GLY A 210 -25.82 -15.70 -18.21
N TRP A 211 -27.01 -15.20 -18.55
CA TRP A 211 -27.67 -14.11 -17.85
C TRP A 211 -28.19 -14.50 -16.46
N GLU A 212 -28.42 -15.79 -16.24
CA GLU A 212 -28.91 -16.36 -14.97
C GLU A 212 -27.78 -16.81 -14.05
N CYS A 213 -26.53 -16.46 -14.38
CA CYS A 213 -25.33 -16.86 -13.67
C CYS A 213 -24.89 -15.82 -12.66
N GLY A 214 -23.88 -16.17 -11.86
CA GLY A 214 -23.20 -15.21 -10.97
C GLY A 214 -22.31 -14.24 -11.75
N ASP A 215 -22.14 -13.05 -11.22
CA ASP A 215 -21.23 -12.03 -11.69
C ASP A 215 -19.80 -12.35 -11.21
N SER A 216 -18.99 -12.83 -12.10
CA SER A 216 -17.62 -13.25 -11.81
C SER A 216 -16.60 -12.66 -12.77
N PHE A 217 -17.06 -11.86 -13.72
CA PHE A 217 -16.28 -11.36 -14.84
C PHE A 217 -16.05 -9.85 -14.73
N GLN A 218 -15.06 -9.35 -15.47
CA GLN A 218 -14.87 -7.93 -15.70
C GLN A 218 -15.15 -7.62 -17.17
N GLY A 219 -15.81 -6.50 -17.43
CA GLY A 219 -16.13 -6.06 -18.77
C GLY A 219 -15.37 -4.80 -19.14
N TYR A 220 -14.78 -4.80 -20.34
CA TYR A 220 -14.08 -3.63 -20.87
C TYR A 220 -14.66 -3.27 -22.25
N ILE A 221 -14.79 -1.97 -22.49
CA ILE A 221 -15.31 -1.42 -23.74
C ILE A 221 -14.38 -0.33 -24.24
N ARG A 222 -14.04 -0.39 -25.52
CA ARG A 222 -13.33 0.67 -26.22
C ARG A 222 -14.32 1.48 -27.04
N LEU A 223 -14.45 2.75 -26.72
CA LEU A 223 -15.26 3.71 -27.47
C LEU A 223 -14.54 4.13 -28.76
N LYS A 224 -15.30 4.48 -29.81
CA LYS A 224 -14.72 5.13 -31.00
C LYS A 224 -14.21 6.52 -30.69
N ASN A 225 -14.95 7.30 -29.86
CA ASN A 225 -14.54 8.59 -29.36
C ASN A 225 -14.80 8.68 -27.84
N ALA A 226 -13.90 9.28 -27.09
CA ALA A 226 -14.06 9.46 -25.63
C ALA A 226 -15.32 10.31 -25.28
N SER A 227 -15.74 11.20 -26.18
CA SER A 227 -16.95 12.03 -26.01
C SER A 227 -18.27 11.27 -26.07
N ASP A 228 -18.25 10.01 -26.55
CA ASP A 228 -19.47 9.21 -26.69
C ASP A 228 -19.90 8.53 -25.39
N LEU A 229 -19.10 8.67 -24.31
CA LEU A 229 -19.33 8.03 -23.02
C LEU A 229 -20.74 8.25 -22.47
N ASP A 230 -21.19 9.50 -22.36
CA ASP A 230 -22.50 9.83 -21.81
C ASP A 230 -23.64 9.32 -22.70
N LYS A 231 -23.43 9.34 -24.01
CA LYS A 231 -24.38 8.83 -24.99
C LYS A 231 -24.54 7.31 -24.86
N VAL A 232 -23.44 6.57 -24.68
CA VAL A 232 -23.49 5.13 -24.46
C VAL A 232 -24.13 4.83 -23.10
N ASN A 233 -23.72 5.52 -22.02
CA ASN A 233 -24.29 5.31 -20.70
C ASN A 233 -25.82 5.50 -20.69
N SER A 234 -26.36 6.48 -21.41
CA SER A 234 -27.81 6.70 -21.49
C SER A 234 -28.57 5.58 -22.20
N ARG A 235 -27.88 4.70 -22.96
CA ARG A 235 -28.48 3.60 -23.71
C ARG A 235 -28.26 2.23 -23.07
N ILE A 236 -27.46 2.10 -22.02
CA ILE A 236 -27.15 0.80 -21.38
C ILE A 236 -28.42 0.19 -20.76
N ASP A 237 -29.17 0.97 -19.95
CA ASP A 237 -30.35 0.47 -19.26
C ASP A 237 -31.36 -0.19 -20.21
N PRO A 238 -31.81 0.45 -21.32
CA PRO A 238 -32.74 -0.18 -22.27
C PRO A 238 -32.22 -1.44 -22.96
N ILE A 239 -30.88 -1.59 -23.07
CA ILE A 239 -30.26 -2.78 -23.67
C ILE A 239 -30.32 -3.93 -22.64
N ILE A 240 -29.90 -3.67 -21.42
CA ILE A 240 -29.82 -4.68 -20.36
C ILE A 240 -31.19 -5.12 -19.85
N GLU A 241 -32.17 -4.22 -19.79
CA GLU A 241 -33.54 -4.51 -19.35
C GLU A 241 -34.25 -5.56 -20.21
N LYS A 242 -33.79 -5.80 -21.43
CA LYS A 242 -34.29 -6.91 -22.28
C LYS A 242 -33.96 -8.29 -21.70
N HIS A 243 -32.89 -8.37 -20.95
CA HIS A 243 -32.36 -9.61 -20.37
C HIS A 243 -32.51 -9.67 -18.86
N LEU A 244 -32.34 -8.52 -18.20
CA LEU A 244 -32.43 -8.34 -16.76
C LEU A 244 -33.33 -7.13 -16.46
N PRO A 245 -34.64 -7.36 -16.28
CA PRO A 245 -35.59 -6.29 -15.96
C PRO A 245 -35.19 -5.58 -14.64
N PHE A 246 -35.14 -4.24 -14.69
CA PHE A 246 -34.83 -3.45 -13.51
C PHE A 246 -36.09 -3.28 -12.63
N ARG A 247 -36.17 -4.06 -11.55
CA ARG A 247 -37.30 -4.08 -10.62
C ARG A 247 -36.83 -4.01 -9.17
N PRO A 248 -36.34 -2.84 -8.72
CA PRO A 248 -35.86 -2.70 -7.34
C PRO A 248 -36.94 -2.99 -6.28
N GLU A 249 -38.21 -2.87 -6.65
CA GLU A 249 -39.35 -3.23 -5.82
C GLU A 249 -39.49 -4.74 -5.52
N GLU A 250 -38.89 -5.59 -6.38
CA GLU A 250 -38.79 -7.04 -6.14
C GLU A 250 -37.59 -7.37 -5.22
N GLY A 251 -36.86 -6.36 -4.72
CA GLY A 251 -35.81 -6.48 -3.74
C GLY A 251 -34.39 -6.60 -4.32
N PHE A 252 -34.24 -6.87 -5.64
CA PHE A 252 -32.93 -6.95 -6.28
C PHE A 252 -32.98 -6.38 -7.70
N ALA A 253 -32.02 -5.52 -8.02
CA ALA A 253 -31.81 -5.02 -9.36
C ALA A 253 -30.35 -4.63 -9.58
N ILE A 254 -29.89 -4.68 -10.81
CA ILE A 254 -28.52 -4.29 -11.18
C ILE A 254 -28.61 -3.19 -12.24
N ARG A 255 -27.79 -2.15 -12.08
CA ARG A 255 -27.52 -1.17 -13.13
C ARG A 255 -26.06 -1.18 -13.51
N TYR A 256 -25.82 -1.11 -14.80
CA TYR A 256 -24.48 -1.02 -15.37
C TYR A 256 -24.18 0.39 -15.87
N SER A 257 -22.90 0.79 -15.80
CA SER A 257 -22.42 2.03 -16.35
C SER A 257 -20.97 1.91 -16.79
N LEU A 258 -20.56 2.68 -17.79
CA LEU A 258 -19.18 2.78 -18.22
C LEU A 258 -18.47 3.89 -17.45
N GLN A 259 -17.25 3.60 -17.02
CA GLN A 259 -16.33 4.57 -16.44
C GLN A 259 -14.99 4.49 -17.17
N PRO A 260 -14.35 5.62 -17.55
CA PRO A 260 -13.01 5.59 -18.10
C PRO A 260 -12.05 4.88 -17.15
N ILE A 261 -11.25 3.95 -17.65
CA ILE A 261 -10.35 3.15 -16.81
C ILE A 261 -9.30 4.02 -16.12
N ARG A 262 -8.87 5.08 -16.80
CA ARG A 262 -7.93 6.06 -16.26
C ARG A 262 -8.53 6.74 -15.04
N GLY A 263 -7.86 6.63 -13.92
CA GLY A 263 -8.27 7.24 -12.66
C GLY A 263 -9.24 6.40 -11.81
N VAL A 264 -9.71 5.26 -12.28
CA VAL A 264 -10.56 4.34 -11.47
C VAL A 264 -9.82 3.93 -10.21
N HIS A 265 -8.58 3.42 -10.35
CA HIS A 265 -7.73 3.06 -9.22
C HIS A 265 -7.50 4.24 -8.27
N ALA A 266 -7.10 5.40 -8.81
CA ALA A 266 -6.82 6.60 -8.03
C ALA A 266 -8.07 7.20 -7.34
N SER A 267 -9.27 6.90 -7.82
CA SER A 267 -10.53 7.35 -7.20
C SER A 267 -10.98 6.49 -6.01
N ALA A 268 -10.39 5.32 -5.83
CA ALA A 268 -10.72 4.45 -4.69
C ALA A 268 -10.40 5.16 -3.36
N PRO A 269 -11.33 5.20 -2.39
CA PRO A 269 -11.16 5.96 -1.15
C PRO A 269 -9.90 5.57 -0.35
N VAL A 270 -9.54 4.29 -0.37
CA VAL A 270 -8.33 3.77 0.29
C VAL A 270 -7.07 4.32 -0.36
N ILE A 271 -7.01 4.36 -1.71
CA ILE A 271 -5.88 4.89 -2.47
C ILE A 271 -5.76 6.39 -2.26
N GLN A 272 -6.86 7.14 -2.32
CA GLN A 272 -6.84 8.60 -2.07
C GLN A 272 -6.27 8.95 -0.70
N LYS A 273 -6.69 8.23 0.36
CA LYS A 273 -6.18 8.42 1.72
C LYS A 273 -4.70 8.08 1.82
N MET A 274 -4.26 6.98 1.20
CA MET A 274 -2.86 6.58 1.16
C MET A 274 -2.00 7.62 0.44
N VAL A 275 -2.40 8.07 -0.75
CA VAL A 275 -1.73 9.11 -1.55
C VAL A 275 -1.64 10.43 -0.77
N MET A 276 -2.72 10.84 -0.10
CA MET A 276 -2.73 12.05 0.73
C MET A 276 -1.69 11.97 1.85
N ILE A 277 -1.67 10.87 2.61
CA ILE A 277 -0.75 10.73 3.75
C ILE A 277 0.70 10.59 3.28
N MET A 278 0.98 9.78 2.25
CA MET A 278 2.33 9.63 1.72
C MET A 278 2.87 10.94 1.15
N SER A 279 2.03 11.71 0.45
CA SER A 279 2.39 13.04 -0.06
C SER A 279 2.71 14.01 1.09
N LEU A 280 1.90 14.01 2.13
CA LEU A 280 2.11 14.86 3.29
C LEU A 280 3.38 14.47 4.05
N LEU A 281 3.64 13.19 4.26
CA LEU A 281 4.87 12.68 4.86
C LEU A 281 6.10 13.05 4.02
N GLY A 282 6.06 12.83 2.71
CA GLY A 282 7.13 13.18 1.79
C GLY A 282 7.44 14.68 1.81
N LEU A 283 6.41 15.53 1.81
CA LEU A 283 6.54 16.98 1.91
C LEU A 283 7.17 17.40 3.23
N VAL A 284 6.72 16.84 4.36
CA VAL A 284 7.28 17.13 5.69
C VAL A 284 8.75 16.72 5.77
N ILE A 285 9.11 15.55 5.27
CA ILE A 285 10.50 15.07 5.28
C ILE A 285 11.41 15.97 4.46
N LEU A 286 11.02 16.27 3.22
CA LEU A 286 11.82 17.12 2.33
C LEU A 286 11.94 18.55 2.89
N PHE A 287 10.86 19.06 3.46
CA PHE A 287 10.86 20.36 4.10
C PHE A 287 11.83 20.40 5.30
N ILE A 288 11.79 19.40 6.18
CA ILE A 288 12.68 19.30 7.34
C ILE A 288 14.13 19.15 6.87
N ALA A 289 14.43 18.34 5.86
CA ALA A 289 15.76 18.18 5.32
C ALA A 289 16.30 19.48 4.71
N ALA A 290 15.47 20.20 3.94
CA ALA A 290 15.82 21.50 3.37
C ALA A 290 16.07 22.53 4.48
N MET A 291 15.18 22.62 5.47
CA MET A 291 15.30 23.55 6.58
C MET A 291 16.53 23.25 7.46
N ASN A 292 16.83 21.98 7.67
CA ASN A 292 18.04 21.57 8.36
C ASN A 292 19.31 22.01 7.60
N TYR A 293 19.34 21.80 6.28
CA TYR A 293 20.43 22.29 5.43
C TYR A 293 20.59 23.81 5.54
N VAL A 294 19.48 24.57 5.45
CA VAL A 294 19.45 26.04 5.60
C VAL A 294 19.99 26.45 6.98
N LEU A 295 19.51 25.80 8.04
CA LEU A 295 19.91 26.08 9.44
C LEU A 295 21.42 25.89 9.64
N ILE A 296 21.97 24.74 9.20
CA ILE A 296 23.39 24.42 9.28
C ILE A 296 24.22 25.38 8.41
N SER A 297 23.73 25.73 7.21
CA SER A 297 24.42 26.68 6.33
C SER A 297 24.54 28.05 6.97
N ILE A 298 23.45 28.58 7.52
CA ILE A 298 23.45 29.90 8.13
C ILE A 298 24.19 29.91 9.48
N SER A 299 24.14 28.84 10.26
CA SER A 299 24.94 28.71 11.47
C SER A 299 26.45 28.79 11.19
N SER A 300 26.87 28.42 9.97
CA SER A 300 28.26 28.59 9.51
C SER A 300 28.62 30.02 9.07
N LEU A 301 27.63 30.93 9.01
CA LEU A 301 27.77 32.29 8.47
C LEU A 301 28.86 33.09 9.17
N ALA A 302 28.83 33.11 10.52
CA ALA A 302 29.80 33.88 11.30
C ALA A 302 31.25 33.48 11.02
N ARG A 303 31.52 32.20 10.81
CA ARG A 303 32.85 31.68 10.45
C ARG A 303 33.24 32.03 9.00
N ARG A 304 32.28 32.13 8.10
CA ARG A 304 32.48 32.40 6.68
C ARG A 304 32.47 33.89 6.35
N ALA A 305 31.92 34.73 7.22
CA ALA A 305 31.78 36.17 7.00
C ALA A 305 33.13 36.84 6.69
N LYS A 306 34.22 36.49 7.42
CA LYS A 306 35.56 37.03 7.16
C LYS A 306 36.05 36.68 5.74
N ALA A 307 35.87 35.44 5.28
CA ALA A 307 36.22 35.00 3.94
C ALA A 307 35.39 35.72 2.86
N ILE A 308 34.10 35.89 3.07
CA ILE A 308 33.17 36.63 2.19
C ILE A 308 33.62 38.10 2.09
N GLY A 309 33.94 38.72 3.23
CA GLY A 309 34.49 40.08 3.28
C GLY A 309 35.74 40.25 2.47
N VAL A 310 36.71 39.34 2.59
CA VAL A 310 37.92 39.35 1.79
C VAL A 310 37.64 39.23 0.27
N HIS A 311 36.67 38.35 -0.10
CA HIS A 311 36.26 38.24 -1.51
C HIS A 311 35.63 39.55 -2.02
N LYS A 312 34.74 40.19 -1.22
CA LYS A 312 34.12 41.49 -1.58
C LYS A 312 35.16 42.61 -1.67
N CYS A 313 36.14 42.66 -0.74
CA CYS A 313 37.26 43.61 -0.83
C CYS A 313 38.14 43.42 -2.05
N ASN A 314 38.24 42.19 -2.56
CA ASN A 314 38.95 41.88 -3.83
C ASN A 314 38.06 42.04 -5.07
N GLY A 315 36.93 42.75 -4.97
CA GLY A 315 36.06 43.11 -6.09
C GLY A 315 34.98 42.08 -6.46
N ALA A 316 34.72 41.07 -5.61
CA ALA A 316 33.63 40.13 -5.88
C ALA A 316 32.27 40.79 -5.70
N SER A 317 31.44 40.78 -6.75
CA SER A 317 30.05 41.25 -6.69
C SER A 317 29.14 40.34 -5.86
N GLU A 318 28.00 40.84 -5.42
CA GLU A 318 26.99 40.03 -4.73
C GLU A 318 26.55 38.82 -5.55
N ARG A 319 26.43 38.98 -6.86
CA ARG A 319 26.12 37.90 -7.81
C ARG A 319 27.19 36.79 -7.81
N ASN A 320 28.47 37.15 -7.66
CA ASN A 320 29.56 36.18 -7.59
C ASN A 320 29.49 35.36 -6.28
N ILE A 321 29.18 36.01 -5.17
CA ILE A 321 29.02 35.34 -3.88
C ILE A 321 27.78 34.44 -3.91
N PHE A 322 26.64 34.90 -4.42
CA PHE A 322 25.44 34.11 -4.62
C PHE A 322 25.70 32.86 -5.47
N SER A 323 26.33 33.02 -6.61
CA SER A 323 26.70 31.91 -7.51
C SER A 323 27.58 30.88 -6.80
N MET A 324 28.55 31.31 -5.97
CA MET A 324 29.39 30.41 -5.19
C MET A 324 28.59 29.51 -4.27
N PHE A 325 27.57 30.03 -3.60
CA PHE A 325 26.69 29.25 -2.73
C PHE A 325 25.77 28.31 -3.52
N LEU A 326 25.28 28.73 -4.69
CA LEU A 326 24.50 27.83 -5.55
C LEU A 326 25.34 26.63 -6.01
N TRP A 327 26.63 26.86 -6.40
CA TRP A 327 27.53 25.78 -6.76
C TRP A 327 27.81 24.86 -5.57
N GLU A 328 28.02 25.39 -4.35
CA GLU A 328 28.19 24.59 -3.15
C GLU A 328 26.98 23.70 -2.90
N THR A 329 25.78 24.26 -2.96
CA THR A 329 24.54 23.52 -2.78
C THR A 329 24.36 22.45 -3.86
N GLY A 330 24.64 22.78 -5.13
CA GLY A 330 24.54 21.83 -6.23
C GLY A 330 25.48 20.64 -6.07
N ILE A 331 26.73 20.88 -5.65
CA ILE A 331 27.69 19.79 -5.39
C ILE A 331 27.24 18.92 -4.22
N ILE A 332 26.75 19.50 -3.14
CA ILE A 332 26.26 18.74 -1.98
C ILE A 332 25.04 17.89 -2.36
N ILE A 333 24.08 18.45 -3.11
CA ILE A 333 22.92 17.69 -3.60
C ILE A 333 23.38 16.56 -4.54
N MET A 334 24.34 16.81 -5.44
CA MET A 334 24.85 15.78 -6.34
C MET A 334 25.51 14.63 -5.56
N ILE A 335 26.33 14.93 -4.56
CA ILE A 335 26.94 13.92 -3.69
C ILE A 335 25.84 13.15 -2.95
N SER A 336 24.84 13.86 -2.43
CA SER A 336 23.69 13.22 -1.74
C SER A 336 22.92 12.30 -2.67
N LEU A 337 22.70 12.67 -3.93
CA LEU A 337 22.03 11.82 -4.92
C LEU A 337 22.85 10.57 -5.28
N ILE A 338 24.17 10.69 -5.38
CA ILE A 338 25.04 9.51 -5.57
C ILE A 338 24.90 8.55 -4.39
N LEU A 339 24.91 9.08 -3.17
CA LEU A 339 24.70 8.27 -1.97
C LEU A 339 23.29 7.66 -1.92
N VAL A 340 22.25 8.38 -2.33
CA VAL A 340 20.90 7.84 -2.50
C VAL A 340 20.90 6.66 -3.46
N GLY A 341 21.55 6.80 -4.63
CA GLY A 341 21.69 5.70 -5.59
C GLY A 341 22.38 4.47 -4.99
N VAL A 342 23.47 4.68 -4.24
CA VAL A 342 24.17 3.59 -3.55
C VAL A 342 23.26 2.92 -2.51
N LEU A 343 22.50 3.68 -1.72
CA LEU A 343 21.57 3.13 -0.74
C LEU A 343 20.44 2.35 -1.43
N VAL A 344 19.86 2.89 -2.50
CA VAL A 344 18.80 2.22 -3.26
C VAL A 344 19.28 0.87 -3.82
N LEU A 345 20.50 0.81 -4.32
CA LEU A 345 21.06 -0.45 -4.85
C LEU A 345 21.36 -1.47 -3.76
N ASN A 346 21.83 -1.03 -2.58
CA ASN A 346 22.16 -1.94 -1.48
C ASN A 346 20.93 -2.45 -0.71
N PHE A 347 19.88 -1.65 -0.59
CA PHE A 347 18.63 -1.96 0.11
C PHE A 347 17.46 -2.17 -0.86
N ARG A 348 17.75 -2.71 -2.04
CA ARG A 348 16.77 -2.87 -3.11
C ARG A 348 15.55 -3.67 -2.66
N GLU A 349 15.76 -4.83 -2.08
CA GLU A 349 14.69 -5.74 -1.64
C GLU A 349 13.79 -5.10 -0.57
N ASP A 350 14.39 -4.42 0.41
CA ASP A 350 13.65 -3.71 1.46
C ASP A 350 12.82 -2.55 0.88
N ILE A 351 13.39 -1.82 -0.09
CA ILE A 351 12.70 -0.70 -0.76
C ILE A 351 11.53 -1.22 -1.61
N GLU A 352 11.74 -2.26 -2.41
CA GLU A 352 10.68 -2.88 -3.22
C GLU A 352 9.58 -3.47 -2.32
N TYR A 353 9.95 -4.07 -1.19
CA TYR A 353 8.99 -4.52 -0.19
C TYR A 353 8.15 -3.36 0.37
N LEU A 354 8.79 -2.29 0.84
CA LEU A 354 8.10 -1.12 1.42
C LEU A 354 7.26 -0.36 0.40
N ALA A 355 7.76 -0.26 -0.84
CA ALA A 355 7.08 0.42 -1.92
C ALA A 355 5.98 -0.43 -2.57
N SER A 356 5.92 -1.73 -2.30
CA SER A 356 5.02 -2.68 -2.99
C SER A 356 5.10 -2.60 -4.53
N ALA A 357 6.27 -2.28 -5.06
CA ALA A 357 6.55 -2.16 -6.48
C ALA A 357 8.05 -2.31 -6.74
N SER A 358 8.43 -2.83 -7.89
CA SER A 358 9.83 -2.89 -8.27
C SER A 358 10.40 -1.48 -8.50
N ILE A 359 11.70 -1.30 -8.29
CA ILE A 359 12.38 -0.01 -8.56
C ILE A 359 12.17 0.40 -10.02
N GLY A 360 12.17 -0.56 -10.94
CA GLY A 360 11.92 -0.29 -12.35
C GLY A 360 10.53 0.28 -12.62
N ALA A 361 9.51 -0.20 -11.90
CA ALA A 361 8.14 0.29 -12.02
C ALA A 361 7.94 1.67 -11.38
N LEU A 362 8.67 1.97 -10.29
CA LEU A 362 8.61 3.28 -9.63
C LEU A 362 9.22 4.42 -10.46
N PHE A 363 10.22 4.11 -11.30
CA PHE A 363 11.00 5.11 -12.06
C PHE A 363 10.90 4.88 -13.57
N THR A 364 9.68 4.86 -14.09
CA THR A 364 9.41 4.85 -15.54
C THR A 364 9.59 6.24 -16.16
N TRP A 365 9.67 6.34 -17.48
CA TRP A 365 9.73 7.63 -18.17
C TRP A 365 8.55 8.55 -17.81
N GLU A 366 7.39 7.99 -17.54
CA GLU A 366 6.18 8.72 -17.16
C GLU A 366 6.23 9.29 -15.73
N THR A 367 7.01 8.69 -14.83
CA THR A 367 7.12 9.10 -13.42
C THR A 367 8.41 9.83 -13.09
N LEU A 368 9.45 9.79 -13.95
CA LEU A 368 10.77 10.42 -13.71
C LEU A 368 10.72 11.94 -13.47
N TRP A 369 9.70 12.63 -13.98
CA TRP A 369 9.54 14.08 -13.70
C TRP A 369 9.36 14.37 -12.21
N VAL A 370 8.82 13.43 -11.43
CA VAL A 370 8.56 13.58 -9.98
C VAL A 370 9.85 13.74 -9.18
N PRO A 371 10.82 12.80 -9.22
CA PRO A 371 12.10 12.98 -8.53
C PRO A 371 12.86 14.21 -9.04
N ILE A 372 12.76 14.54 -10.33
CA ILE A 372 13.36 15.78 -10.88
C ILE A 372 12.74 17.02 -10.23
N CYS A 373 11.41 17.10 -10.12
CA CYS A 373 10.74 18.20 -9.43
C CYS A 373 11.16 18.30 -7.97
N VAL A 374 11.24 17.18 -7.25
CA VAL A 374 11.69 17.14 -5.85
C VAL A 374 13.10 17.72 -5.71
N ILE A 375 14.04 17.32 -6.59
CA ILE A 375 15.43 17.80 -6.59
C ILE A 375 15.48 19.30 -6.90
N VAL A 376 14.73 19.77 -7.90
CA VAL A 376 14.68 21.18 -8.29
C VAL A 376 14.11 22.03 -7.14
N ILE A 377 13.00 21.65 -6.55
CA ILE A 377 12.40 22.37 -5.41
C ILE A 377 13.38 22.43 -4.25
N LEU A 378 14.00 21.29 -3.92
CA LEU A 378 15.00 21.24 -2.86
C LEU A 378 16.20 22.16 -3.15
N PHE A 379 16.70 22.17 -4.39
CA PHE A 379 17.79 23.05 -4.82
C PHE A 379 17.40 24.53 -4.67
N ILE A 380 16.18 24.90 -5.07
CA ILE A 380 15.66 26.25 -4.93
C ILE A 380 15.63 26.66 -3.44
N VAL A 381 15.01 25.86 -2.59
CA VAL A 381 14.85 26.17 -1.16
C VAL A 381 16.20 26.19 -0.43
N ALA A 382 17.03 25.15 -0.63
CA ALA A 382 18.29 25.00 0.05
C ALA A 382 19.40 25.92 -0.49
N GLY A 383 19.34 26.30 -1.75
CA GLY A 383 20.35 27.13 -2.41
C GLY A 383 20.03 28.63 -2.40
N ILE A 384 18.82 29.00 -2.81
CA ILE A 384 18.46 30.42 -3.01
C ILE A 384 18.38 31.16 -1.68
N ILE A 385 17.70 30.60 -0.66
CA ILE A 385 17.50 31.26 0.62
C ILE A 385 18.83 31.56 1.32
N PRO A 386 19.73 30.58 1.58
CA PRO A 386 21.03 30.89 2.17
C PRO A 386 21.90 31.75 1.24
N GLY A 387 21.88 31.48 -0.06
CA GLY A 387 22.67 32.22 -1.04
C GLY A 387 22.36 33.72 -1.02
N HIS A 388 21.07 34.09 -0.97
CA HIS A 388 20.63 35.48 -0.89
C HIS A 388 21.08 36.14 0.44
N LEU A 389 20.92 35.44 1.56
CA LEU A 389 21.36 35.90 2.87
C LEU A 389 22.87 36.13 2.93
N PHE A 390 23.66 35.24 2.34
CA PHE A 390 25.12 35.38 2.29
C PHE A 390 25.61 36.48 1.35
N SER A 391 24.95 36.69 0.21
CA SER A 391 25.33 37.73 -0.75
C SER A 391 25.04 39.15 -0.27
N SER A 392 24.02 39.33 0.56
CA SER A 392 23.58 40.64 1.06
C SER A 392 24.36 41.18 2.26
N ILE A 393 25.36 40.46 2.78
CA ILE A 393 26.16 40.91 3.96
C ILE A 393 27.02 42.12 3.56
N PRO A 394 26.86 43.30 4.24
CA PRO A 394 27.69 44.46 3.98
C PRO A 394 29.14 44.26 4.49
N VAL A 395 30.12 44.71 3.72
CA VAL A 395 31.57 44.60 4.07
C VAL A 395 31.89 45.27 5.41
N THR A 396 31.22 46.41 5.71
CA THR A 396 31.42 47.17 6.95
C THR A 396 31.05 46.38 8.20
N HIS A 397 30.09 45.46 8.11
CA HIS A 397 29.69 44.62 9.26
C HIS A 397 30.61 43.42 9.48
N VAL A 398 31.37 43.00 8.42
CA VAL A 398 32.28 41.84 8.49
C VAL A 398 33.47 42.10 9.42
N PHE A 399 33.99 43.29 9.42
CA PHE A 399 35.18 43.67 10.20
C PHE A 399 34.83 44.17 11.61
N ARG A 400 33.54 44.44 11.94
CA ARG A 400 33.04 44.85 13.27
C ARG A 400 32.35 43.70 14.01
N ASN A 401 32.93 42.50 14.08
CA ASN A 401 32.30 41.35 14.73
C ASN A 401 30.82 41.23 14.37
N TYR A 402 30.54 40.62 13.19
CA TYR A 402 29.19 40.39 12.73
C TYR A 402 28.36 39.62 13.76
N THR A 403 27.56 40.32 14.52
CA THR A 403 26.53 39.77 15.38
C THR A 403 25.20 39.89 14.64
N GLU A 404 24.65 38.77 14.25
CA GLU A 404 23.34 38.70 13.60
C GLU A 404 22.28 39.36 14.49
N ARG A 405 21.55 40.36 13.99
CA ARG A 405 20.38 40.96 14.69
C ARG A 405 19.41 39.83 15.04
N LYS A 406 18.82 39.87 16.25
CA LYS A 406 17.89 38.88 16.88
C LYS A 406 17.30 37.88 15.92
N GLY A 407 17.80 36.62 15.93
CA GLY A 407 17.47 35.57 14.98
C GLY A 407 16.08 34.94 15.20
N GLY A 408 14.99 35.69 15.07
CA GLY A 408 13.63 35.19 15.19
C GLY A 408 13.31 34.04 14.19
N TRP A 409 13.83 34.14 12.96
CA TRP A 409 13.59 33.16 11.91
C TRP A 409 14.19 31.77 12.21
N LYS A 410 15.32 31.67 12.95
CA LYS A 410 15.88 30.37 13.36
C LYS A 410 14.92 29.63 14.30
N ARG A 411 14.23 30.37 15.19
CA ARG A 411 13.20 29.79 16.06
C ARG A 411 11.99 29.31 15.24
N THR A 412 11.60 30.04 14.20
CA THR A 412 10.53 29.63 13.30
C THR A 412 10.88 28.32 12.59
N LEU A 413 12.14 28.14 12.13
CA LEU A 413 12.57 26.89 11.51
C LEU A 413 12.54 25.71 12.50
N LEU A 414 13.01 25.92 13.72
CA LEU A 414 12.93 24.91 14.78
C LEU A 414 11.47 24.57 15.14
N PHE A 415 10.60 25.58 15.22
CA PHE A 415 9.18 25.38 15.44
C PHE A 415 8.59 24.46 14.36
N LEU A 416 8.84 24.73 13.10
CA LEU A 416 8.36 23.91 11.99
C LEU A 416 8.94 22.49 12.00
N GLN A 417 10.24 22.33 12.36
CA GLN A 417 10.85 21.01 12.51
C GLN A 417 10.21 20.21 13.64
N PHE A 418 10.01 20.79 14.81
CA PHE A 418 9.39 20.10 15.95
C PHE A 418 7.92 19.77 15.67
N THR A 419 7.20 20.65 14.96
CA THR A 419 5.84 20.37 14.48
C THR A 419 5.83 19.14 13.58
N GLY A 420 6.74 19.06 12.59
CA GLY A 420 6.85 17.93 11.68
C GLY A 420 7.22 16.62 12.37
N VAL A 421 8.20 16.63 13.29
CA VAL A 421 8.57 15.44 14.07
C VAL A 421 7.40 14.93 14.89
N THR A 422 6.70 15.84 15.56
CA THR A 422 5.56 15.47 16.41
C THR A 422 4.39 14.95 15.59
N PHE A 423 4.14 15.59 14.44
CA PHE A 423 3.11 15.15 13.49
C PHE A 423 3.37 13.71 13.01
N VAL A 424 4.59 13.41 12.56
CA VAL A 424 4.91 12.07 12.02
C VAL A 424 4.91 11.02 13.14
N LEU A 425 5.39 11.34 14.33
CA LEU A 425 5.29 10.45 15.49
C LEU A 425 3.81 10.19 15.86
N GLY A 426 2.98 11.22 15.77
CA GLY A 426 1.54 11.09 16.01
C GLY A 426 0.87 10.15 15.03
N ILE A 427 1.15 10.30 13.73
CA ILE A 427 0.65 9.38 12.68
C ILE A 427 1.18 7.97 12.91
N LEU A 428 2.47 7.80 13.21
CA LEU A 428 3.05 6.49 13.53
C LEU A 428 2.33 5.83 14.71
N CYS A 429 2.04 6.58 15.76
CA CYS A 429 1.30 6.05 16.91
C CYS A 429 -0.11 5.57 16.52
N VAL A 430 -0.85 6.36 15.74
CA VAL A 430 -2.18 5.97 15.23
C VAL A 430 -2.09 4.70 14.39
N VAL A 431 -1.13 4.62 13.47
CA VAL A 431 -0.92 3.45 12.61
C VAL A 431 -0.54 2.21 13.42
N LEU A 432 0.36 2.34 14.40
CA LEU A 432 0.76 1.23 15.28
C LEU A 432 -0.42 0.73 16.13
N LEU A 433 -1.20 1.63 16.69
CA LEU A 433 -2.36 1.26 17.51
C LEU A 433 -3.43 0.54 16.67
N GLN A 434 -3.71 1.04 15.45
CA GLN A 434 -4.65 0.41 14.53
C GLN A 434 -4.14 -0.95 14.06
N TYR A 435 -2.88 -1.05 13.67
CA TYR A 435 -2.26 -2.31 13.27
C TYR A 435 -2.34 -3.35 14.40
N ASN A 436 -1.97 -2.94 15.62
CA ASN A 436 -2.07 -3.81 16.79
C ASN A 436 -3.52 -4.25 17.05
N ARG A 437 -4.50 -3.36 16.92
CA ARG A 437 -5.91 -3.68 17.08
C ARG A 437 -6.37 -4.76 16.10
N ILE A 438 -6.00 -4.61 14.81
CA ILE A 438 -6.38 -5.55 13.76
C ILE A 438 -5.73 -6.93 13.97
N THR A 439 -4.44 -6.94 14.35
CA THR A 439 -3.69 -8.20 14.47
C THR A 439 -3.87 -8.94 15.79
N THR A 440 -4.33 -8.26 16.86
CA THR A 440 -4.53 -8.88 18.18
C THR A 440 -5.98 -9.15 18.53
N LYS A 441 -6.93 -8.63 17.74
CA LYS A 441 -8.35 -8.92 17.95
C LYS A 441 -8.60 -10.40 17.69
N PRO A 442 -9.33 -11.11 18.59
CA PRO A 442 -9.74 -12.47 18.31
C PRO A 442 -10.58 -12.53 17.04
N ILE A 443 -10.15 -13.33 16.08
CA ILE A 443 -10.82 -13.46 14.78
C ILE A 443 -12.09 -14.30 14.81
N GLY A 444 -12.46 -14.85 15.99
CA GLY A 444 -13.68 -15.66 16.16
C GLY A 444 -13.56 -17.12 15.72
N TYR A 445 -12.40 -17.52 15.18
CA TYR A 445 -12.05 -18.90 14.84
C TYR A 445 -10.57 -19.18 15.12
N ASN A 446 -10.13 -20.44 15.06
CA ASN A 446 -8.75 -20.84 15.34
C ASN A 446 -8.00 -21.24 14.07
N PRO A 447 -7.15 -20.37 13.48
CA PRO A 447 -6.36 -20.69 12.30
C PRO A 447 -5.06 -21.44 12.62
N GLU A 448 -4.68 -21.55 13.91
CA GLU A 448 -3.40 -22.13 14.29
C GLU A 448 -3.30 -23.61 13.89
N GLY A 449 -2.21 -23.93 13.24
CA GLY A 449 -1.97 -25.29 12.77
C GLY A 449 -2.82 -25.74 11.59
N VAL A 450 -3.67 -24.86 11.02
CA VAL A 450 -4.53 -25.19 9.87
C VAL A 450 -3.81 -24.89 8.56
N ALA A 451 -3.78 -25.87 7.68
CA ALA A 451 -3.44 -25.71 6.27
C ALA A 451 -4.65 -26.04 5.39
N PHE A 452 -4.75 -25.40 4.22
CA PHE A 452 -5.86 -25.62 3.29
C PHE A 452 -5.39 -25.63 1.84
N THR A 453 -6.17 -26.30 0.98
CA THR A 453 -5.97 -26.31 -0.46
C THR A 453 -7.32 -26.39 -1.17
N TYR A 454 -7.41 -25.77 -2.37
CA TYR A 454 -8.54 -25.96 -3.27
C TYR A 454 -8.22 -27.05 -4.27
N HIS A 455 -8.98 -28.12 -4.23
CA HIS A 455 -8.81 -29.23 -5.16
C HIS A 455 -10.09 -30.08 -5.26
N ASN A 456 -10.37 -30.59 -6.46
CA ASN A 456 -11.48 -31.52 -6.69
C ASN A 456 -10.88 -32.92 -6.93
N PHE A 457 -10.92 -33.78 -5.92
CA PHE A 457 -10.46 -35.15 -6.06
C PHE A 457 -11.51 -36.00 -6.80
N ALA A 458 -11.04 -37.00 -7.54
CA ALA A 458 -11.94 -37.97 -8.19
C ALA A 458 -12.80 -38.75 -7.17
N ASP A 459 -12.26 -38.97 -5.95
CA ASP A 459 -12.93 -39.59 -4.82
C ASP A 459 -12.59 -38.76 -3.55
N SER A 460 -13.52 -37.91 -3.14
CA SER A 460 -13.34 -37.02 -2.00
C SER A 460 -13.29 -37.75 -0.67
N GLU A 461 -14.01 -38.89 -0.51
CA GLU A 461 -14.05 -39.65 0.71
C GLU A 461 -12.71 -40.37 0.94
N SER A 462 -12.19 -41.02 -0.08
CA SER A 462 -10.85 -41.61 -0.05
C SER A 462 -9.75 -40.57 0.21
N ALA A 463 -9.87 -39.38 -0.37
CA ALA A 463 -8.91 -38.28 -0.15
C ALA A 463 -8.90 -37.83 1.32
N LEU A 464 -10.08 -37.62 1.92
CA LEU A 464 -10.21 -37.26 3.34
C LEU A 464 -9.64 -38.36 4.25
N ASP A 465 -9.90 -39.64 3.93
CA ASP A 465 -9.36 -40.77 4.71
C ASP A 465 -7.84 -40.93 4.57
N ASN A 466 -7.29 -40.70 3.38
CA ASN A 466 -5.84 -40.67 3.17
C ASN A 466 -5.19 -39.54 3.97
N LEU A 467 -5.78 -38.36 3.99
CA LEU A 467 -5.30 -37.24 4.80
C LEU A 467 -5.33 -37.55 6.30
N ARG A 468 -6.42 -38.15 6.79
CA ARG A 468 -6.57 -38.55 8.21
C ARG A 468 -5.52 -39.59 8.67
N ARG A 469 -5.05 -40.44 7.77
CA ARG A 469 -4.04 -41.46 8.08
C ARG A 469 -2.62 -40.95 8.17
N LEU A 470 -2.37 -39.72 7.70
CA LEU A 470 -1.03 -39.13 7.76
C LEU A 470 -0.61 -38.83 9.20
N PRO A 471 0.58 -39.21 9.63
CA PRO A 471 1.01 -39.09 11.04
C PRO A 471 1.10 -37.68 11.55
N MET A 472 1.35 -36.72 10.64
CA MET A 472 1.42 -35.28 10.95
C MET A 472 0.04 -34.63 11.09
N VAL A 473 -1.02 -35.28 10.65
CA VAL A 473 -2.39 -34.75 10.67
C VAL A 473 -3.06 -35.06 12.00
N SER A 474 -3.80 -34.13 12.55
CA SER A 474 -4.60 -34.33 13.77
C SER A 474 -6.10 -34.33 13.46
N ASP A 475 -6.56 -33.54 12.50
CA ASP A 475 -7.97 -33.49 12.10
C ASP A 475 -8.08 -32.98 10.66
N VAL A 476 -9.20 -33.29 9.98
CA VAL A 476 -9.49 -32.88 8.58
C VAL A 476 -10.94 -32.50 8.44
N SER A 477 -11.19 -31.47 7.65
CA SER A 477 -12.53 -31.05 7.24
C SER A 477 -12.54 -30.56 5.81
N ASP A 478 -13.72 -30.41 5.23
CA ASP A 478 -13.91 -29.87 3.87
C ASP A 478 -15.07 -28.87 3.87
N SER A 479 -14.97 -27.90 2.97
CA SER A 479 -16.00 -26.89 2.73
C SER A 479 -15.96 -26.42 1.28
N GLU A 480 -17.00 -25.72 0.85
CA GLU A 480 -17.06 -25.12 -0.47
C GLU A 480 -15.97 -24.02 -0.61
N SER A 481 -15.72 -23.31 0.47
CA SER A 481 -14.79 -22.18 0.46
C SER A 481 -13.97 -22.12 1.75
N SER A 482 -12.74 -21.58 1.64
CA SER A 482 -11.95 -21.27 2.84
C SER A 482 -12.65 -20.21 3.68
N ILE A 483 -12.44 -20.26 5.02
CA ILE A 483 -13.04 -19.30 5.95
C ILE A 483 -12.72 -17.83 5.65
N ILE A 484 -11.64 -17.58 4.92
CA ILE A 484 -11.13 -16.22 4.62
C ILE A 484 -11.51 -15.69 3.25
N SER A 485 -12.14 -16.49 2.38
CA SER A 485 -12.44 -16.07 1.01
C SER A 485 -13.32 -17.09 0.27
N GLY A 486 -13.92 -16.66 -0.83
CA GLY A 486 -14.58 -17.55 -1.78
C GLY A 486 -16.05 -17.87 -1.47
N TYR A 487 -16.65 -17.21 -0.51
CA TYR A 487 -18.06 -17.42 -0.18
C TYR A 487 -18.98 -17.05 -1.33
N GLY A 488 -19.95 -17.90 -1.62
CA GLY A 488 -21.07 -17.57 -2.49
C GLY A 488 -21.96 -16.50 -1.88
N GLY A 489 -22.66 -15.74 -2.72
CA GLY A 489 -23.74 -14.85 -2.29
C GLY A 489 -25.07 -15.57 -2.37
N LEU A 490 -25.90 -15.50 -1.33
CA LEU A 490 -27.28 -15.95 -1.35
C LEU A 490 -28.19 -14.78 -1.00
N ALA A 491 -29.19 -14.53 -1.85
CA ALA A 491 -30.21 -13.54 -1.58
C ALA A 491 -31.17 -14.05 -0.49
N VAL A 492 -31.32 -13.29 0.57
CA VAL A 492 -32.24 -13.60 1.67
C VAL A 492 -33.58 -12.87 1.44
N THR A 493 -34.65 -13.62 1.28
CA THR A 493 -35.97 -13.08 0.98
C THR A 493 -36.92 -13.08 2.21
N ASP A 494 -37.92 -12.21 2.17
CA ASP A 494 -39.05 -12.25 3.08
C ASP A 494 -40.09 -13.32 2.65
N GLU A 495 -41.21 -13.43 3.39
CA GLU A 495 -42.31 -14.35 3.09
C GLU A 495 -43.02 -14.06 1.75
N ASN A 496 -42.82 -12.86 1.19
CA ASN A 496 -43.39 -12.43 -0.10
C ASN A 496 -42.38 -12.59 -1.27
N GLY A 497 -41.18 -13.12 -1.00
CA GLY A 497 -40.12 -13.28 -1.99
C GLY A 497 -39.31 -12.00 -2.27
N ILE A 498 -39.50 -10.92 -1.48
CA ILE A 498 -38.73 -9.69 -1.61
C ILE A 498 -37.35 -9.87 -0.96
N ILE A 499 -36.28 -9.59 -1.69
CA ILE A 499 -34.93 -9.70 -1.16
C ILE A 499 -34.68 -8.62 -0.11
N LEU A 500 -34.33 -9.05 1.10
CA LEU A 500 -34.01 -8.18 2.24
C LEU A 500 -32.53 -7.79 2.25
N PHE A 501 -31.65 -8.78 2.05
CA PHE A 501 -30.19 -8.60 2.01
C PHE A 501 -29.53 -9.81 1.34
N THR A 502 -28.23 -9.74 1.11
CA THR A 502 -27.44 -10.89 0.65
C THR A 502 -26.61 -11.44 1.81
N THR A 503 -26.56 -12.77 1.96
CA THR A 503 -25.72 -13.45 2.94
C THR A 503 -24.56 -14.15 2.27
N ARG A 504 -23.42 -14.27 2.97
CA ARG A 504 -22.30 -15.10 2.56
C ARG A 504 -22.60 -16.55 2.90
N LEU A 505 -22.65 -17.40 1.88
CA LEU A 505 -22.98 -18.81 2.02
C LEU A 505 -21.72 -19.65 1.88
N ASN A 506 -21.60 -20.67 2.76
CA ASN A 506 -20.57 -21.69 2.65
C ASN A 506 -21.16 -23.06 3.03
N ALA A 507 -21.17 -23.99 2.09
CA ALA A 507 -21.48 -25.36 2.40
C ALA A 507 -20.25 -26.03 3.08
N CYS A 508 -20.48 -26.80 4.12
CA CYS A 508 -19.38 -27.41 4.89
C CYS A 508 -19.76 -28.76 5.50
N LEU A 509 -18.75 -29.60 5.76
CA LEU A 509 -18.93 -30.82 6.53
C LEU A 509 -19.42 -30.51 7.96
N TYR A 510 -20.15 -31.40 8.58
CA TYR A 510 -20.71 -31.22 9.93
C TYR A 510 -19.65 -30.96 11.01
N ASN A 511 -18.41 -31.39 10.80
CA ASN A 511 -17.30 -31.13 11.72
C ASN A 511 -16.58 -29.80 11.47
N TYR A 512 -16.92 -29.04 10.43
CA TYR A 512 -16.18 -27.82 10.03
C TYR A 512 -16.18 -26.74 11.11
N VAL A 513 -17.35 -26.44 11.68
CA VAL A 513 -17.49 -25.40 12.71
C VAL A 513 -16.68 -25.71 13.96
N PRO A 514 -16.77 -26.93 14.58
CA PRO A 514 -15.88 -27.31 15.67
C PRO A 514 -14.41 -27.46 15.24
N PHE A 515 -14.13 -27.91 14.01
CA PHE A 515 -12.76 -27.94 13.47
C PHE A 515 -12.14 -26.55 13.44
N MET A 516 -12.86 -25.53 12.98
CA MET A 516 -12.39 -24.15 12.97
C MET A 516 -12.45 -23.48 14.35
N GLY A 517 -13.07 -24.10 15.36
CA GLY A 517 -13.21 -23.54 16.70
C GLY A 517 -14.15 -22.35 16.78
N ILE A 518 -15.11 -22.24 15.84
CA ILE A 518 -16.11 -21.17 15.84
C ILE A 518 -17.10 -21.43 16.99
N ARG A 519 -17.32 -20.40 17.79
CA ARG A 519 -18.23 -20.48 18.94
C ARG A 519 -19.69 -20.38 18.51
N ILE A 520 -20.48 -21.37 18.93
CA ILE A 520 -21.94 -21.35 18.81
C ILE A 520 -22.51 -20.71 20.08
N LYS A 521 -23.25 -19.61 19.95
CA LYS A 521 -23.86 -18.89 21.07
C LYS A 521 -25.21 -19.48 21.47
N GLU A 522 -25.99 -19.87 20.48
CA GLU A 522 -27.32 -20.43 20.69
C GLU A 522 -27.52 -21.68 19.83
N GLY A 523 -28.31 -22.64 20.35
CA GLY A 523 -28.61 -23.86 19.60
C GLY A 523 -27.49 -24.90 19.61
N ARG A 524 -27.31 -25.62 18.50
CA ARG A 524 -26.38 -26.74 18.35
C ARG A 524 -25.68 -26.72 17.01
N ASN A 525 -24.64 -27.56 16.87
CA ASN A 525 -23.93 -27.73 15.61
C ASN A 525 -24.77 -28.45 14.53
N LEU A 526 -24.31 -28.35 13.28
CA LEU A 526 -24.85 -29.09 12.13
C LEU A 526 -24.73 -30.60 12.33
N ASN A 527 -25.79 -31.34 11.98
CA ASN A 527 -25.78 -32.79 11.95
C ASN A 527 -26.66 -33.37 10.84
N GLY A 528 -27.12 -32.56 9.89
CA GLY A 528 -27.96 -32.98 8.77
C GLY A 528 -27.88 -31.98 7.60
N PRO A 529 -28.28 -32.41 6.39
CA PRO A 529 -28.15 -31.59 5.16
C PRO A 529 -29.13 -30.40 5.12
N ASP A 530 -30.29 -30.51 5.75
CA ASP A 530 -31.30 -29.44 5.74
C ASP A 530 -31.13 -28.45 6.90
N GLN A 531 -29.92 -28.29 7.41
CA GLN A 531 -29.62 -27.47 8.56
C GLN A 531 -28.65 -26.35 8.21
N ALA A 532 -28.88 -25.20 8.79
CA ALA A 532 -28.02 -24.03 8.67
C ALA A 532 -27.61 -23.50 10.06
N LEU A 533 -26.36 -23.04 10.13
CA LEU A 533 -25.86 -22.17 11.18
C LEU A 533 -25.74 -20.77 10.62
N VAL A 534 -26.26 -19.78 11.31
CA VAL A 534 -26.15 -18.36 10.92
C VAL A 534 -25.34 -17.58 11.95
N ASN A 535 -24.75 -16.45 11.57
CA ASN A 535 -24.08 -15.58 12.52
C ASN A 535 -25.04 -14.54 13.13
N GLU A 536 -24.59 -13.82 14.16
CA GLU A 536 -25.38 -12.79 14.83
C GLU A 536 -25.82 -11.67 13.88
N GLU A 537 -24.99 -11.35 12.87
CA GLU A 537 -25.29 -10.33 11.89
C GLU A 537 -26.47 -10.73 10.98
N PHE A 538 -26.56 -11.98 10.58
CA PHE A 538 -27.70 -12.52 9.86
C PHE A 538 -28.99 -12.36 10.68
N VAL A 539 -28.96 -12.73 11.97
CA VAL A 539 -30.12 -12.59 12.89
C VAL A 539 -30.52 -11.13 13.04
N ARG A 540 -29.53 -10.22 13.13
CA ARG A 540 -29.78 -8.78 13.23
C ARG A 540 -30.49 -8.22 11.99
N GLN A 541 -30.01 -8.60 10.78
CA GLN A 541 -30.59 -8.14 9.51
C GLN A 541 -32.01 -8.70 9.28
N MET A 542 -32.26 -9.94 9.71
CA MET A 542 -33.62 -10.53 9.73
C MET A 542 -34.53 -9.87 10.76
N ARG A 543 -34.01 -9.03 11.64
CA ARG A 543 -34.76 -8.37 12.74
C ARG A 543 -35.49 -9.37 13.66
N TRP A 544 -34.97 -10.58 13.82
CA TRP A 544 -35.52 -11.57 14.71
C TRP A 544 -35.18 -11.26 16.17
N THR A 545 -36.22 -10.85 16.93
CA THR A 545 -36.10 -10.52 18.36
C THR A 545 -36.45 -11.68 19.28
N ASP A 546 -37.08 -12.70 18.76
CA ASP A 546 -37.63 -13.88 19.47
C ASP A 546 -36.77 -15.15 19.31
N GLY A 547 -35.49 -14.99 18.88
CA GLY A 547 -34.58 -16.07 18.61
C GLY A 547 -34.60 -16.54 17.15
N ALA A 548 -33.53 -17.22 16.73
CA ALA A 548 -33.37 -17.71 15.36
C ALA A 548 -33.51 -19.24 15.28
N VAL A 549 -33.21 -19.94 16.36
CA VAL A 549 -33.18 -21.42 16.39
C VAL A 549 -34.57 -22.01 16.16
N GLY A 550 -34.65 -22.92 15.19
CA GLY A 550 -35.89 -23.58 14.78
C GLY A 550 -36.64 -22.87 13.67
N LYS A 551 -36.26 -21.63 13.30
CA LYS A 551 -36.82 -20.93 12.13
C LYS A 551 -36.38 -21.59 10.85
N LYS A 552 -37.23 -21.58 9.85
CA LYS A 552 -36.90 -22.05 8.49
C LYS A 552 -36.57 -20.87 7.62
N TYR A 553 -35.54 -21.07 6.82
CA TYR A 553 -35.18 -20.19 5.73
C TYR A 553 -35.01 -21.03 4.47
N GLU A 554 -35.84 -20.80 3.44
CA GLU A 554 -35.94 -21.64 2.26
C GLU A 554 -36.10 -23.14 2.65
N ASN A 555 -35.14 -23.98 2.22
CA ASN A 555 -35.14 -25.42 2.53
C ASN A 555 -34.38 -25.78 3.81
N PHE A 556 -33.80 -24.78 4.52
CA PHE A 556 -32.94 -25.01 5.67
C PHE A 556 -33.63 -24.65 6.99
N THR A 557 -33.38 -25.43 8.02
CA THR A 557 -33.77 -25.11 9.40
C THR A 557 -32.57 -24.55 10.14
N ILE A 558 -32.67 -23.36 10.72
CA ILE A 558 -31.60 -22.77 11.53
C ILE A 558 -31.51 -23.55 12.85
N VAL A 559 -30.37 -24.21 13.05
CA VAL A 559 -30.12 -25.05 14.23
C VAL A 559 -29.27 -24.37 15.29
N GLY A 560 -28.61 -23.25 14.96
CA GLY A 560 -27.85 -22.45 15.91
C GLY A 560 -27.38 -21.14 15.36
N VAL A 561 -26.88 -20.28 16.27
CA VAL A 561 -26.33 -18.96 15.98
C VAL A 561 -24.86 -18.92 16.38
N MET A 562 -24.00 -18.59 15.44
CA MET A 562 -22.55 -18.45 15.63
C MET A 562 -22.19 -17.03 16.06
N GLU A 563 -21.09 -16.89 16.79
CA GLU A 563 -20.43 -15.61 17.00
C GLU A 563 -19.96 -15.00 15.68
N ASN A 564 -20.05 -13.68 15.55
CA ASN A 564 -19.57 -13.00 14.36
C ASN A 564 -18.06 -13.15 14.18
N PHE A 565 -17.63 -13.35 12.95
CA PHE A 565 -16.21 -13.38 12.54
C PHE A 565 -16.02 -12.69 11.18
N PRO A 566 -14.84 -12.09 10.91
CA PRO A 566 -14.56 -11.48 9.61
C PRO A 566 -14.40 -12.55 8.53
N VAL A 567 -15.09 -12.39 7.41
CA VAL A 567 -14.97 -13.29 6.25
C VAL A 567 -13.80 -12.91 5.36
N ASN A 568 -13.68 -11.62 5.00
CA ASN A 568 -12.61 -11.15 4.11
C ASN A 568 -11.50 -10.42 4.89
N SER A 569 -11.84 -9.32 5.54
CA SER A 569 -10.88 -8.53 6.31
C SER A 569 -11.59 -7.60 7.31
N TYR A 570 -10.84 -7.02 8.25
CA TYR A 570 -11.34 -5.96 9.14
C TYR A 570 -11.52 -4.58 8.47
N TYR A 571 -11.33 -4.48 7.16
CA TYR A 571 -11.67 -3.27 6.39
C TYR A 571 -13.17 -3.17 6.13
N GLU A 572 -13.84 -4.31 5.98
CA GLU A 572 -15.26 -4.40 5.66
C GLU A 572 -16.11 -4.56 6.93
N GLU A 573 -17.37 -4.17 6.85
CA GLU A 573 -18.33 -4.47 7.88
C GLU A 573 -18.55 -5.98 7.97
N GLN A 574 -19.07 -6.46 9.11
CA GLN A 574 -19.33 -7.87 9.28
C GLN A 574 -20.51 -8.29 8.40
N ASP A 575 -20.24 -9.22 7.49
CA ASP A 575 -21.28 -9.77 6.62
C ASP A 575 -22.21 -10.74 7.38
N PRO A 576 -23.48 -10.82 7.01
CA PRO A 576 -24.31 -11.95 7.37
C PRO A 576 -23.75 -13.22 6.73
N VAL A 577 -23.58 -14.28 7.53
CA VAL A 577 -22.98 -15.56 7.12
C VAL A 577 -23.91 -16.70 7.45
N ALA A 578 -24.06 -17.64 6.52
CA ALA A 578 -24.76 -18.89 6.71
C ALA A 578 -23.88 -20.09 6.33
N PHE A 579 -23.75 -21.07 7.20
CA PHE A 579 -23.13 -22.36 6.92
C PHE A 579 -24.19 -23.43 6.76
N ILE A 580 -24.13 -24.16 5.64
CA ILE A 580 -25.06 -25.24 5.32
C ILE A 580 -24.34 -26.58 5.48
N GLY A 581 -24.94 -27.49 6.23
CA GLY A 581 -24.38 -28.82 6.46
C GLY A 581 -24.49 -29.72 5.24
N GLN A 582 -23.39 -30.36 4.86
CA GLN A 582 -23.37 -31.40 3.84
C GLN A 582 -22.58 -32.61 4.31
N GLN A 583 -22.92 -33.81 3.76
CA GLN A 583 -22.20 -35.04 4.06
C GLN A 583 -20.90 -35.16 3.26
N GLN A 584 -20.89 -34.67 2.04
CA GLN A 584 -19.75 -34.69 1.16
C GLN A 584 -19.61 -33.34 0.48
N ILE A 585 -18.39 -32.85 0.44
CA ILE A 585 -17.95 -31.69 -0.32
C ILE A 585 -16.63 -32.10 -0.97
N ASN A 586 -16.28 -31.44 -2.05
CA ASN A 586 -15.07 -31.77 -2.78
C ASN A 586 -14.53 -30.46 -3.40
N ASN A 587 -14.06 -29.54 -2.56
CA ASN A 587 -13.55 -28.27 -3.06
C ASN A 587 -12.41 -27.66 -2.22
N CYS A 588 -12.63 -27.37 -0.93
CA CYS A 588 -11.64 -26.69 -0.09
C CYS A 588 -11.29 -27.55 1.15
N TYR A 589 -10.24 -28.33 1.02
CA TYR A 589 -9.77 -29.22 2.06
C TYR A 589 -8.99 -28.49 3.13
N HIS A 590 -9.33 -28.73 4.39
CA HIS A 590 -8.67 -28.15 5.56
C HIS A 590 -8.05 -29.26 6.40
N VAL A 591 -6.78 -29.09 6.77
CA VAL A 591 -6.02 -30.05 7.55
C VAL A 591 -5.42 -29.36 8.76
N ARG A 592 -5.67 -29.88 9.95
CA ARG A 592 -4.98 -29.42 11.17
C ARG A 592 -3.76 -30.27 11.41
N LEU A 593 -2.58 -29.62 11.44
CA LEU A 593 -1.29 -30.26 11.62
C LEU A 593 -0.86 -30.22 13.07
N LYS A 594 -0.12 -31.28 13.48
CA LYS A 594 0.59 -31.35 14.76
C LYS A 594 1.81 -30.44 14.75
N GLN A 595 2.38 -30.17 15.91
CA GLN A 595 3.68 -29.48 16.02
C GLN A 595 4.84 -30.47 15.72
N PRO A 596 5.94 -30.00 15.10
CA PRO A 596 6.21 -28.65 14.62
C PRO A 596 5.52 -28.38 13.28
N TYR A 597 4.82 -27.24 13.18
CA TYR A 597 3.92 -26.93 12.08
C TYR A 597 4.60 -26.87 10.71
N GLU A 598 5.68 -26.10 10.58
CA GLU A 598 6.35 -25.84 9.31
C GLU A 598 6.95 -27.11 8.67
N GLU A 599 7.54 -27.99 9.50
CA GLU A 599 8.08 -29.28 9.05
C GLU A 599 6.96 -30.19 8.60
N ASN A 600 5.85 -30.21 9.35
CA ASN A 600 4.71 -31.04 9.05
C ASN A 600 3.96 -30.54 7.80
N LEU A 601 3.91 -29.24 7.55
CA LEU A 601 3.35 -28.67 6.31
C LEU A 601 4.19 -29.10 5.09
N ARG A 602 5.52 -29.04 5.18
CA ARG A 602 6.40 -29.53 4.12
C ARG A 602 6.23 -31.02 3.89
N SER A 603 6.13 -31.79 4.97
CA SER A 603 5.92 -33.25 4.90
C SER A 603 4.57 -33.61 4.32
N LEU A 604 3.50 -32.86 4.65
CA LEU A 604 2.19 -32.98 4.04
C LEU A 604 2.25 -32.76 2.53
N ASN A 605 2.82 -31.64 2.09
CA ASN A 605 2.93 -31.33 0.66
C ASN A 605 3.73 -32.38 -0.11
N LYS A 606 4.82 -32.89 0.49
CA LYS A 606 5.59 -34.00 -0.09
C LYS A 606 4.76 -35.29 -0.19
N SER A 607 4.00 -35.63 0.84
CA SER A 607 3.13 -36.79 0.83
C SER A 607 2.03 -36.69 -0.21
N MET A 608 1.48 -35.46 -0.42
CA MET A 608 0.49 -35.22 -1.47
C MET A 608 1.10 -35.40 -2.87
N GLU A 609 2.31 -34.89 -3.11
CA GLU A 609 3.02 -35.10 -4.37
C GLU A 609 3.32 -36.59 -4.65
N GLU A 610 3.62 -37.37 -3.61
CA GLU A 610 3.86 -38.82 -3.72
C GLU A 610 2.57 -39.63 -3.95
N MET A 611 1.45 -39.22 -3.32
CA MET A 611 0.15 -39.90 -3.48
C MET A 611 -0.57 -39.53 -4.76
N TYR A 612 -0.41 -38.28 -5.22
CA TYR A 612 -1.09 -37.73 -6.38
C TYR A 612 -0.09 -37.09 -7.36
N PRO A 613 0.81 -37.88 -7.98
CA PRO A 613 1.93 -37.35 -8.78
C PRO A 613 1.49 -36.63 -10.07
N THR A 614 0.27 -36.88 -10.52
CA THR A 614 -0.32 -36.26 -11.72
C THR A 614 -1.09 -34.98 -11.41
N GLU A 615 -1.27 -34.65 -10.14
CA GLU A 615 -2.07 -33.49 -9.68
C GLU A 615 -1.17 -32.45 -8.99
N ASP A 616 -1.56 -31.18 -9.05
CA ASP A 616 -0.84 -30.10 -8.38
C ASP A 616 -1.58 -29.69 -7.09
N ILE A 617 -1.32 -30.43 -6.03
CA ILE A 617 -1.96 -30.21 -4.74
C ILE A 617 -0.96 -29.62 -3.76
N VAL A 618 -1.18 -28.37 -3.35
CA VAL A 618 -0.32 -27.68 -2.39
C VAL A 618 -1.16 -27.08 -1.27
N PHE A 619 -0.94 -27.58 -0.08
CA PHE A 619 -1.53 -27.01 1.13
C PHE A 619 -0.78 -25.75 1.57
N LYS A 620 -1.52 -24.70 1.89
CA LYS A 620 -1.03 -23.41 2.37
C LYS A 620 -1.43 -23.19 3.83
N SER A 621 -0.61 -22.46 4.55
CA SER A 621 -0.92 -22.04 5.91
C SER A 621 -2.09 -21.05 5.92
N LEU A 622 -3.13 -21.35 6.69
CA LEU A 622 -4.27 -20.44 6.90
C LEU A 622 -3.82 -19.18 7.65
N SER A 623 -3.00 -19.33 8.69
CA SER A 623 -2.45 -18.20 9.44
C SER A 623 -1.62 -17.28 8.57
N TYR A 624 -0.75 -17.82 7.71
CA TYR A 624 0.01 -17.00 6.76
C TYR A 624 -0.88 -16.27 5.75
N SER A 625 -1.92 -16.94 5.24
CA SER A 625 -2.87 -16.32 4.30
C SER A 625 -3.66 -15.17 4.94
N ILE A 626 -3.99 -15.28 6.23
CA ILE A 626 -4.61 -14.18 7.00
C ILE A 626 -3.62 -13.02 7.16
N GLU A 627 -2.36 -13.30 7.54
CA GLU A 627 -1.34 -12.25 7.65
C GLU A 627 -1.08 -11.54 6.33
N ASP A 628 -1.11 -12.26 5.22
CA ASP A 628 -0.90 -11.71 3.87
C ASP A 628 -1.99 -10.69 3.48
N GLN A 629 -3.24 -10.90 3.92
CA GLN A 629 -4.31 -9.92 3.71
C GLN A 629 -4.01 -8.55 4.33
N TYR A 630 -3.22 -8.51 5.42
CA TYR A 630 -2.82 -7.28 6.11
C TYR A 630 -1.44 -6.75 5.69
N GLN A 631 -0.84 -7.35 4.66
CA GLN A 631 0.52 -6.99 4.20
C GLN A 631 0.62 -5.51 3.81
N ASN A 632 -0.42 -4.94 3.18
CA ASN A 632 -0.45 -3.53 2.80
C ASN A 632 -0.42 -2.60 4.03
N VAL A 633 -1.15 -2.93 5.11
CA VAL A 633 -1.12 -2.16 6.36
C VAL A 633 0.24 -2.28 7.04
N ARG A 634 0.83 -3.47 7.01
CA ARG A 634 2.17 -3.74 7.54
C ARG A 634 3.22 -2.91 6.83
N ARG A 635 3.23 -2.93 5.49
CA ARG A 635 4.15 -2.14 4.66
C ARG A 635 3.98 -0.64 4.91
N PHE A 636 2.75 -0.17 4.99
CA PHE A 636 2.45 1.24 5.31
C PHE A 636 2.98 1.61 6.70
N ARG A 637 2.76 0.78 7.72
CA ARG A 637 3.33 0.97 9.08
C ARG A 637 4.86 1.07 9.02
N ASP A 638 5.52 0.16 8.32
CA ASP A 638 6.97 0.09 8.25
C ASP A 638 7.55 1.30 7.49
N ALA A 639 6.88 1.77 6.45
CA ALA A 639 7.23 2.98 5.72
C ALA A 639 7.10 4.24 6.61
N VAL A 640 6.02 4.36 7.38
CA VAL A 640 5.83 5.48 8.33
C VAL A 640 6.86 5.43 9.47
N MET A 641 7.20 4.23 9.94
CA MET A 641 8.24 4.04 10.96
C MET A 641 9.62 4.45 10.45
N LEU A 642 9.98 4.07 9.23
CA LEU A 642 11.23 4.50 8.57
C LEU A 642 11.25 6.02 8.41
N ALA A 643 10.15 6.60 7.95
CA ALA A 643 10.00 8.05 7.81
C ALA A 643 10.20 8.78 9.15
N PHE A 644 9.62 8.27 10.23
CA PHE A 644 9.82 8.82 11.58
C PHE A 644 11.28 8.76 12.04
N VAL A 645 11.96 7.62 11.87
CA VAL A 645 13.38 7.47 12.26
C VAL A 645 14.24 8.48 11.49
N VAL A 646 14.02 8.61 10.19
CA VAL A 646 14.75 9.55 9.33
C VAL A 646 14.50 10.99 9.76
N ILE A 647 13.25 11.39 9.97
CA ILE A 647 12.91 12.75 10.45
C ILE A 647 13.54 13.03 11.80
N LEU A 648 13.49 12.06 12.71
CA LEU A 648 14.10 12.20 14.03
C LEU A 648 15.61 12.45 13.95
N LEU A 649 16.31 11.64 13.14
CA LEU A 649 17.76 11.80 12.93
C LEU A 649 18.10 13.18 12.32
N ILE A 650 17.38 13.60 11.29
CA ILE A 650 17.58 14.91 10.65
C ILE A 650 17.32 16.04 11.65
N SER A 651 16.24 15.94 12.43
CA SER A 651 15.89 16.97 13.41
C SER A 651 16.87 17.06 14.57
N LEU A 652 17.38 15.92 15.05
CA LEU A 652 18.43 15.91 16.07
C LEU A 652 19.72 16.55 15.56
N MET A 653 20.13 16.27 14.29
CA MET A 653 21.27 16.93 13.67
C MET A 653 21.08 18.45 13.56
N GLY A 654 19.87 18.90 13.22
CA GLY A 654 19.52 20.33 13.17
C GLY A 654 19.55 20.99 14.54
N LEU A 655 18.99 20.35 15.55
CA LEU A 655 18.98 20.83 16.92
C LEU A 655 20.41 20.95 17.47
N ILE A 656 21.25 19.93 17.26
CA ILE A 656 22.66 19.98 17.67
C ILE A 656 23.39 21.14 16.98
N GLY A 657 23.15 21.36 15.69
CA GLY A 657 23.70 22.49 14.93
C GLY A 657 23.26 23.84 15.51
N TYR A 658 21.96 23.99 15.81
CA TYR A 658 21.39 25.20 16.40
C TYR A 658 21.97 25.48 17.81
N ILE A 659 22.02 24.47 18.67
CA ILE A 659 22.56 24.64 20.04
C ILE A 659 24.03 25.03 19.96
N SER A 660 24.83 24.41 19.10
CA SER A 660 26.23 24.75 18.93
C SER A 660 26.43 26.21 18.48
N ASP A 661 25.60 26.70 17.56
CA ASP A 661 25.62 28.10 17.14
C ASP A 661 25.21 29.07 18.26
N GLU A 662 24.14 28.77 18.99
CA GLU A 662 23.63 29.60 20.06
C GLU A 662 24.64 29.71 21.21
N ILE A 663 25.30 28.61 21.55
CA ILE A 663 26.40 28.63 22.54
C ILE A 663 27.57 29.48 22.07
N GLN A 664 27.98 29.33 20.79
CA GLN A 664 29.08 30.15 20.26
C GLN A 664 28.73 31.63 20.27
N ARG A 665 27.48 31.97 19.98
CA ARG A 665 26.95 33.34 20.02
C ARG A 665 26.96 33.93 21.43
N ARG A 666 26.59 33.12 22.45
CA ARG A 666 26.53 33.52 23.86
C ARG A 666 27.80 33.18 24.65
N SER A 667 28.89 32.77 23.96
CA SER A 667 30.11 32.29 24.64
C SER A 667 30.70 33.28 25.61
N LYS A 668 30.71 34.60 25.26
CA LYS A 668 31.18 35.66 26.16
C LYS A 668 30.28 35.82 27.41
N GLU A 669 28.95 35.80 27.24
CA GLU A 669 27.97 35.86 28.31
C GLU A 669 28.13 34.62 29.24
N ILE A 670 28.25 33.44 28.67
CA ILE A 670 28.45 32.19 29.42
C ILE A 670 29.78 32.24 30.20
N ALA A 671 30.85 32.69 29.54
CA ALA A 671 32.16 32.81 30.18
C ALA A 671 32.15 33.82 31.37
N ILE A 672 31.54 35.00 31.21
CA ILE A 672 31.39 35.99 32.27
C ILE A 672 30.58 35.42 33.43
N ARG A 673 29.47 34.75 33.16
CA ARG A 673 28.65 34.12 34.20
C ARG A 673 29.41 33.02 34.95
N LYS A 674 30.20 32.19 34.26
CA LYS A 674 31.07 31.17 34.88
C LYS A 674 32.14 31.78 35.79
N VAL A 675 32.80 32.82 35.33
CA VAL A 675 33.81 33.55 36.14
C VAL A 675 33.17 34.16 37.40
N ASN A 676 31.89 34.59 37.32
CA ASN A 676 31.11 35.09 38.44
C ASN A 676 30.46 33.96 39.27
N GLY A 677 30.86 32.70 39.11
CA GLY A 677 30.40 31.59 39.97
C GLY A 677 29.09 30.91 39.51
N ALA A 678 28.61 31.15 38.31
CA ALA A 678 27.41 30.47 37.85
C ALA A 678 27.65 28.97 37.64
N GLU A 679 26.82 28.16 38.26
CA GLU A 679 26.79 26.70 38.08
C GLU A 679 26.36 26.29 36.69
N VAL A 680 26.72 25.06 36.31
CA VAL A 680 26.28 24.44 35.01
C VAL A 680 24.77 24.42 34.90
N SER A 681 24.05 24.22 36.00
CA SER A 681 22.59 24.24 36.10
C SER A 681 21.95 25.55 35.59
N HIS A 682 22.57 26.71 35.95
CA HIS A 682 22.09 28.03 35.50
C HIS A 682 22.24 28.22 33.97
N ILE A 683 23.34 27.72 33.38
CA ILE A 683 23.61 27.79 31.95
C ILE A 683 22.64 26.86 31.18
N LEU A 684 22.42 25.65 31.72
CA LEU A 684 21.44 24.71 31.21
C LEU A 684 20.03 25.32 31.17
N ASN A 685 19.59 25.94 32.28
CA ASN A 685 18.25 26.54 32.35
C ASN A 685 18.09 27.70 31.35
N LEU A 686 19.13 28.53 31.18
CA LEU A 686 19.12 29.65 30.25
C LEU A 686 18.91 29.21 28.80
N LEU A 687 19.63 28.16 28.37
CA LEU A 687 19.57 27.67 26.97
C LEU A 687 18.36 26.77 26.72
N SER A 688 18.01 25.91 27.69
CA SER A 688 16.87 24.99 27.57
C SER A 688 15.54 25.72 27.55
N LYS A 689 15.40 26.81 28.31
CA LYS A 689 14.16 27.60 28.35
C LYS A 689 13.73 28.10 26.98
N ASP A 690 14.67 28.66 26.21
CA ASP A 690 14.39 29.18 24.85
C ASP A 690 13.94 28.07 23.88
N ILE A 691 14.52 26.86 24.00
CA ILE A 691 14.19 25.70 23.21
C ILE A 691 12.78 25.18 23.56
N ILE A 692 12.48 25.04 24.86
CA ILE A 692 11.18 24.56 25.35
C ILE A 692 10.07 25.54 24.98
N TRP A 693 10.28 26.85 25.07
CA TRP A 693 9.30 27.87 24.67
C TRP A 693 8.97 27.79 23.16
N THR A 694 9.93 27.35 22.31
CA THR A 694 9.69 27.13 20.88
C THR A 694 9.06 25.76 20.63
N ALA A 695 9.46 24.74 21.38
CA ALA A 695 9.01 23.37 21.21
C ALA A 695 7.55 23.15 21.68
N SER A 696 7.14 23.75 22.79
CA SER A 696 5.81 23.51 23.38
C SER A 696 4.65 23.84 22.42
N PRO A 697 4.57 25.03 21.78
CA PRO A 697 3.53 25.29 20.81
C PRO A 697 3.68 24.43 19.54
N ALA A 698 4.92 24.14 19.10
CA ALA A 698 5.16 23.28 17.95
C ALA A 698 4.61 21.86 18.15
N VAL A 699 4.81 21.29 19.33
CA VAL A 699 4.30 19.97 19.71
C VAL A 699 2.77 19.98 19.74
N LEU A 700 2.13 21.04 20.23
CA LEU A 700 0.66 21.16 20.21
C LEU A 700 0.12 21.20 18.77
N PHE A 701 0.73 21.97 17.88
CA PHE A 701 0.31 22.00 16.47
C PHE A 701 0.56 20.66 15.77
N GLY A 702 1.69 20.01 16.04
CA GLY A 702 2.02 18.70 15.49
C GLY A 702 1.05 17.61 15.94
N THR A 703 0.71 17.56 17.22
CA THR A 703 -0.27 16.60 17.77
C THR A 703 -1.68 16.85 17.24
N ALA A 704 -2.12 18.10 17.14
CA ALA A 704 -3.42 18.45 16.57
C ALA A 704 -3.50 18.01 15.08
N GLY A 705 -2.48 18.31 14.29
CA GLY A 705 -2.41 17.86 12.89
C GLY A 705 -2.46 16.33 12.77
N ALA A 706 -1.71 15.60 13.60
CA ALA A 706 -1.73 14.14 13.63
C ALA A 706 -3.10 13.56 14.02
N TYR A 707 -3.80 14.20 14.96
CA TYR A 707 -5.15 13.81 15.35
C TYR A 707 -6.14 13.92 14.17
N PHE A 708 -6.17 15.07 13.48
CA PHE A 708 -7.09 15.27 12.35
C PHE A 708 -6.80 14.33 11.18
N VAL A 709 -5.54 14.19 10.77
CA VAL A 709 -5.16 13.27 9.69
C VAL A 709 -5.39 11.81 10.10
N GLY A 710 -5.12 11.47 11.37
CA GLY A 710 -5.35 10.15 11.92
C GLY A 710 -6.82 9.73 11.87
N ILE A 711 -7.76 10.62 12.22
CA ILE A 711 -9.21 10.36 12.11
C ILE A 711 -9.60 10.07 10.65
N GLN A 712 -9.12 10.88 9.70
CA GLN A 712 -9.42 10.67 8.28
C GLN A 712 -8.87 9.33 7.77
N TRP A 713 -7.65 8.98 8.19
CA TRP A 713 -7.06 7.69 7.82
C TRP A 713 -7.82 6.51 8.43
N LEU A 714 -8.22 6.59 9.70
CA LEU A 714 -8.98 5.55 10.38
C LEU A 714 -10.37 5.32 9.74
N GLY A 715 -10.93 6.31 9.08
CA GLY A 715 -12.24 6.20 8.41
C GLY A 715 -12.30 5.22 7.23
N GLN A 716 -11.19 4.56 6.87
CA GLN A 716 -11.17 3.46 5.89
C GLN A 716 -11.40 2.08 6.51
N PHE A 717 -11.34 1.96 7.83
CA PHE A 717 -11.52 0.71 8.54
C PHE A 717 -12.93 0.67 9.14
N ALA A 718 -13.65 -0.42 8.93
CA ALA A 718 -14.90 -0.68 9.64
C ALA A 718 -14.61 -0.85 11.15
N GLU A 719 -13.59 -1.65 11.46
CA GLU A 719 -13.06 -1.82 12.82
C GLU A 719 -11.93 -0.81 13.09
N ARG A 720 -12.26 0.30 13.72
CA ARG A 720 -11.31 1.37 14.04
C ARG A 720 -11.09 1.55 15.54
N ILE A 721 -9.89 1.96 15.92
CA ILE A 721 -9.60 2.38 17.29
C ILE A 721 -10.31 3.70 17.61
N SER A 722 -10.72 3.88 18.86
CA SER A 722 -11.11 5.20 19.38
C SER A 722 -9.85 5.98 19.77
N LEU A 723 -9.60 7.11 19.10
CA LEU A 723 -8.46 7.97 19.42
C LEU A 723 -8.69 8.67 20.74
N GLN A 724 -8.03 8.18 21.79
CA GLN A 724 -8.09 8.78 23.12
C GLN A 724 -7.06 9.92 23.23
N VAL A 725 -7.45 11.03 23.85
CA VAL A 725 -6.60 12.23 24.01
C VAL A 725 -5.29 11.94 24.76
N TYR A 726 -5.29 10.98 25.69
CA TYR A 726 -4.09 10.63 26.47
C TYR A 726 -2.93 10.13 25.60
N TRP A 727 -3.19 9.47 24.44
CA TRP A 727 -2.12 9.08 23.51
C TRP A 727 -1.37 10.29 22.98
N PHE A 728 -2.08 11.35 22.62
CA PHE A 728 -1.48 12.59 22.10
C PHE A 728 -0.75 13.38 23.19
N VAL A 729 -1.25 13.34 24.43
CA VAL A 729 -0.54 13.88 25.59
C VAL A 729 0.76 13.11 25.82
N LEU A 730 0.74 11.79 25.75
CA LEU A 730 1.95 10.95 25.88
C LEU A 730 2.97 11.27 24.78
N ILE A 731 2.53 11.38 23.51
CA ILE A 731 3.38 11.78 22.38
C ILE A 731 4.02 13.14 22.65
N ALA A 732 3.24 14.11 23.12
CA ALA A 732 3.74 15.44 23.45
C ALA A 732 4.83 15.37 24.55
N ILE A 733 4.62 14.60 25.59
CA ILE A 733 5.60 14.41 26.68
C ILE A 733 6.87 13.75 26.14
N VAL A 734 6.75 12.68 25.32
CA VAL A 734 7.90 11.96 24.75
C VAL A 734 8.74 12.87 23.85
N VAL A 735 8.11 13.65 22.99
CA VAL A 735 8.81 14.57 22.07
C VAL A 735 9.50 15.69 22.87
N LEU A 736 8.81 16.30 23.83
CA LEU A 736 9.41 17.34 24.69
C LEU A 736 10.57 16.78 25.50
N ALA A 737 10.45 15.56 26.02
CA ALA A 737 11.52 14.87 26.74
C ALA A 737 12.73 14.60 25.85
N MET A 738 12.52 14.12 24.59
CA MET A 738 13.60 13.89 23.62
C MET A 738 14.33 15.20 23.27
N ILE A 739 13.59 16.28 23.01
CA ILE A 739 14.16 17.61 22.71
C ILE A 739 14.96 18.12 23.90
N PHE A 740 14.39 18.05 25.11
CA PHE A 740 15.04 18.48 26.35
C PHE A 740 16.31 17.68 26.63
N LEU A 741 16.26 16.36 26.57
CA LEU A 741 17.40 15.48 26.82
C LEU A 741 18.54 15.76 25.83
N SER A 742 18.22 15.90 24.55
CA SER A 742 19.19 16.23 23.48
C SER A 742 19.88 17.58 23.76
N ALA A 743 19.09 18.58 24.20
CA ALA A 743 19.62 19.90 24.58
C ALA A 743 20.53 19.80 25.80
N VAL A 744 20.09 19.11 26.86
CA VAL A 744 20.86 18.91 28.09
C VAL A 744 22.18 18.23 27.81
N ILE A 745 22.21 17.11 27.09
CA ILE A 745 23.44 16.37 26.75
C ILE A 745 24.46 17.29 26.06
N LYS A 746 24.00 18.06 25.06
CA LYS A 746 24.88 18.92 24.28
C LYS A 746 25.38 20.12 25.12
N VAL A 747 24.51 20.78 25.87
CA VAL A 747 24.87 21.92 26.72
C VAL A 747 25.78 21.49 27.87
N TRP A 748 25.50 20.33 28.48
CA TRP A 748 26.32 19.78 29.58
C TRP A 748 27.77 19.52 29.14
N HIS A 749 27.95 18.92 27.96
CA HIS A 749 29.27 18.65 27.41
C HIS A 749 30.08 19.95 27.24
N ILE A 750 29.48 21.01 26.70
CA ILE A 750 30.14 22.29 26.44
C ILE A 750 30.28 23.11 27.74
N ALA A 751 29.31 23.04 28.65
CA ALA A 751 29.38 23.71 29.94
C ALA A 751 30.52 23.19 30.81
N ASN A 752 31.00 21.97 30.60
CA ASN A 752 32.17 21.41 31.27
C ASN A 752 33.52 21.74 30.58
N GLU A 753 33.53 22.38 29.40
CA GLU A 753 34.76 22.84 28.77
C GLU A 753 35.38 24.01 29.54
N ASN A 754 36.74 24.09 29.50
CA ASN A 754 37.52 25.10 30.23
C ASN A 754 37.23 26.53 29.71
N PRO A 755 36.72 27.47 30.55
CA PRO A 755 36.35 28.82 30.12
C PRO A 755 37.50 29.66 29.56
N VAL A 756 38.75 29.34 29.91
CA VAL A 756 39.94 30.02 29.41
C VAL A 756 40.16 29.88 27.90
N LYS A 757 39.73 28.73 27.31
CA LYS A 757 39.78 28.53 25.86
C LYS A 757 38.80 29.45 25.10
N SER A 758 37.65 29.76 25.72
CA SER A 758 36.62 30.63 25.11
C SER A 758 36.98 32.11 25.15
N ILE A 759 37.82 32.53 26.09
CA ILE A 759 38.28 33.93 26.27
C ILE A 759 39.52 34.21 25.43
N LYS A 760 40.41 33.21 25.22
CA LYS A 760 41.65 33.33 24.44
C LYS A 760 41.50 33.15 22.88
N SER A 761 40.32 32.82 22.41
CA SER A 761 40.08 32.61 20.98
C SER A 761 39.75 33.91 20.20
N GLU A 762 40.53 34.96 20.42
CA GLU A 762 40.58 36.13 19.51
C GLU A 762 41.65 36.00 18.45
#